data_ad23835abdbf8aaf8eacf706ef0034ca
#
_entry.id   ad23835abdbf8aaf8eacf706ef0034ca
#
_cell.length_a   1.000
_cell.length_b   1.000
_cell.length_c   1.000
_cell.angle_alpha   90.00
_cell.angle_beta   90.00
_cell.angle_gamma   90.00
#
_symmetry.space_group_name_H-M   'P 1'
#
loop_
_entity.id
_entity.type
_entity.pdbx_description
1 polymer ?
#
loop_
_entity_poly.entity_id
_entity_poly.type
_entity_poly.pdbx_seq_one_letter_code
_entity_poly.pdbx_strand_id
1 'polypeptide(L)'
;MKKITMVAALAVAALAADAQAPAAAQGAVHGVNKADMDMSVRPGDDFYQYAGGGWLKANPMKPEYSSYGVFNDLAETNRKQIRELFENLSKEKHAFGSVGQKVADLYNMAMDSVRLNKEGAAPLQKDLDKVKAFSKKADFTAFIADQHLYMGNPFFGIGVDTDLKNSDLNVMWLSAGTSGLPDRDYYLNTDADSKKKQEAYRAYLSKIFQLSGYKKKEAEKAAKVIYNIEYQFAEAKMSRAEARDYNKLYNIYTIDMLQKDYPAIQWAKYFELMGVKEVKQVILTEPKVMAVAQKLMSTLSEQDIKYYVAGLIIKSSTSVLSDDFVNANFDFYGRLLNGQKEQKARWKRALGFPNSLLGEAVGELYVSKYFAGESKAKMLKLIDNLRKALATRIANLAWMNDTTKINALVKLNSFTVKVGYPDKWRDYSKLTIDPAKSLYDNVAAATYVETLRNLEKFGKPVDKSEWGMTPQTVNAYYNPTTNEICFPAAILQAPFFDVNADDATNYGAIGVVIGHEMTHGFDDQGRNFNADGNMVDWWTAGDSQRFTAAAEKLAAQFDQITVVGDLKANGHLTLGENIADQGGLRIAYDAFKTTQQFQEGKEIDGFTPAQRFYLSYGRIWAEHMTEEAIYQQTKSDPHSIGRNRVNATLRNIDTWYDAFGVKEGDKMWLAPAERAIVW
;
A
#
# COMPACT_ATOMS: atom_id res chain seq x y z
N MET A 1 31.33 -32.91 55.21
CA MET A 1 30.62 -31.59 54.99
C MET A 1 30.18 -31.53 53.57
N LYS A 2 28.93 -31.88 53.33
CA LYS A 2 28.30 -31.90 51.95
C LYS A 2 27.66 -30.57 51.71
N LYS A 3 28.06 -29.87 50.64
CA LYS A 3 27.36 -28.67 50.14
C LYS A 3 26.16 -29.12 49.28
N ILE A 4 24.99 -28.74 49.68
CA ILE A 4 23.76 -28.91 48.95
C ILE A 4 23.61 -27.69 48.07
N THR A 5 23.61 -27.91 46.74
CA THR A 5 23.31 -26.87 45.73
C THR A 5 21.83 -26.96 45.45
N MET A 6 21.10 -25.89 45.77
CA MET A 6 19.67 -25.74 45.55
C MET A 6 19.48 -25.20 44.13
N VAL A 7 18.95 -26.03 43.23
CA VAL A 7 18.51 -25.62 41.88
C VAL A 7 17.09 -25.11 42.02
N ALA A 8 16.89 -23.81 41.80
CA ALA A 8 15.56 -23.21 41.69
C ALA A 8 15.04 -23.44 40.25
N ALA A 9 14.07 -24.34 40.13
CA ALA A 9 13.30 -24.50 38.92
C ALA A 9 12.25 -23.37 38.83
N LEU A 10 12.43 -22.44 37.91
CA LEU A 10 11.38 -21.49 37.52
C LEU A 10 10.37 -22.25 36.67
N ALA A 11 9.19 -22.51 37.22
CA ALA A 11 8.04 -22.96 36.49
C ALA A 11 7.46 -21.75 35.75
N VAL A 12 7.66 -21.73 34.43
CA VAL A 12 6.90 -20.83 33.54
C VAL A 12 5.50 -21.42 33.39
N ALA A 13 4.53 -20.86 34.12
CA ALA A 13 3.12 -21.13 33.87
C ALA A 13 2.71 -20.44 32.57
N ALA A 14 2.59 -21.24 31.52
CA ALA A 14 1.90 -20.77 30.29
C ALA A 14 0.43 -20.57 30.63
N LEU A 15 0.03 -19.33 30.82
CA LEU A 15 -1.38 -18.91 30.78
C LEU A 15 -1.83 -19.02 29.30
N ALA A 16 -2.38 -20.18 28.94
CA ALA A 16 -3.23 -20.28 27.77
C ALA A 16 -4.51 -19.50 28.11
N ALA A 17 -4.55 -18.22 27.77
CA ALA A 17 -5.80 -17.47 27.71
C ALA A 17 -6.56 -18.03 26.51
N ASP A 18 -7.63 -18.77 26.75
CA ASP A 18 -8.65 -19.06 25.74
C ASP A 18 -9.19 -17.71 25.25
N ALA A 19 -8.69 -17.27 24.09
CA ALA A 19 -9.27 -16.16 23.39
C ALA A 19 -10.67 -16.59 22.92
N GLN A 20 -11.68 -16.29 23.71
CA GLN A 20 -13.06 -16.43 23.27
C GLN A 20 -13.24 -15.57 22.03
N ALA A 21 -13.59 -16.20 20.91
CA ALA A 21 -14.07 -15.49 19.74
C ALA A 21 -15.13 -14.46 20.18
N PRO A 22 -15.11 -13.23 19.65
CA PRO A 22 -16.12 -12.24 20.00
C PRO A 22 -17.49 -12.85 19.76
N ALA A 23 -18.37 -12.81 20.78
CA ALA A 23 -19.72 -13.35 20.68
C ALA A 23 -20.37 -12.79 19.43
N ALA A 24 -20.74 -13.66 18.50
CA ALA A 24 -21.46 -13.29 17.30
C ALA A 24 -22.71 -12.50 17.74
N ALA A 25 -22.87 -11.28 17.23
CA ALA A 25 -24.07 -10.50 17.47
C ALA A 25 -25.27 -11.34 17.03
N GLN A 26 -26.26 -11.51 17.89
CA GLN A 26 -27.47 -12.26 17.57
C GLN A 26 -28.10 -11.64 16.31
N GLY A 27 -28.10 -12.37 15.20
CA GLY A 27 -28.62 -11.93 13.91
C GLY A 27 -27.56 -11.70 12.80
N ALA A 28 -26.28 -12.06 13.01
CA ALA A 28 -25.28 -11.97 11.95
C ALA A 28 -25.63 -12.93 10.80
N VAL A 29 -25.77 -12.39 9.60
CA VAL A 29 -25.95 -13.20 8.37
C VAL A 29 -24.58 -13.71 7.95
N HIS A 30 -24.40 -15.03 8.01
CA HIS A 30 -23.19 -15.68 7.52
C HIS A 30 -23.36 -16.00 6.02
N GLY A 31 -22.50 -15.41 5.19
CA GLY A 31 -22.52 -15.63 3.74
C GLY A 31 -23.24 -14.55 2.93
N VAL A 32 -23.86 -14.96 1.81
CA VAL A 32 -24.54 -14.03 0.89
C VAL A 32 -25.81 -13.46 1.53
N ASN A 33 -25.88 -12.13 1.62
CA ASN A 33 -27.04 -11.41 2.15
C ASN A 33 -27.84 -10.77 1.00
N LYS A 34 -29.08 -11.18 0.81
CA LYS A 34 -29.97 -10.60 -0.23
C LYS A 34 -30.21 -9.10 -0.06
N ALA A 35 -30.13 -8.57 1.16
CA ALA A 35 -30.29 -7.15 1.41
C ALA A 35 -29.14 -6.31 0.81
N ASP A 36 -27.98 -6.92 0.56
CA ASP A 36 -26.85 -6.26 -0.07
C ASP A 36 -27.00 -6.14 -1.61
N MET A 37 -27.98 -6.86 -2.19
CA MET A 37 -28.23 -6.94 -3.63
C MET A 37 -29.23 -5.88 -4.10
N ASP A 38 -29.17 -5.56 -5.40
CA ASP A 38 -30.22 -4.82 -6.11
C ASP A 38 -30.90 -5.74 -7.13
N MET A 39 -31.99 -6.40 -6.70
CA MET A 39 -32.74 -7.35 -7.52
C MET A 39 -33.52 -6.69 -8.67
N SER A 40 -33.57 -5.36 -8.76
CA SER A 40 -34.19 -4.63 -9.87
C SER A 40 -33.29 -4.54 -11.10
N VAL A 41 -31.99 -4.82 -10.93
CA VAL A 41 -30.99 -4.83 -12.01
C VAL A 41 -30.77 -6.25 -12.51
N ARG A 42 -30.64 -6.43 -13.82
CA ARG A 42 -30.29 -7.75 -14.38
C ARG A 42 -28.77 -8.01 -14.22
N PRO A 43 -28.37 -9.23 -13.79
CA PRO A 43 -26.95 -9.55 -13.61
C PRO A 43 -26.12 -9.37 -14.89
N GLY A 44 -26.69 -9.66 -16.07
CA GLY A 44 -26.04 -9.49 -17.37
C GLY A 44 -25.96 -8.03 -17.87
N ASP A 45 -26.62 -7.08 -17.18
CA ASP A 45 -26.56 -5.67 -17.53
C ASP A 45 -25.57 -4.88 -16.67
N ASP A 46 -25.49 -5.21 -15.37
CA ASP A 46 -24.60 -4.56 -14.40
C ASP A 46 -24.46 -5.44 -13.15
N PHE A 47 -23.47 -6.31 -13.16
CA PHE A 47 -23.30 -7.27 -12.06
C PHE A 47 -22.82 -6.60 -10.77
N TYR A 48 -22.01 -5.55 -10.86
CA TYR A 48 -21.60 -4.77 -9.71
C TYR A 48 -22.80 -4.20 -8.95
N GLN A 49 -23.72 -3.57 -9.68
CA GLN A 49 -24.93 -3.03 -9.08
C GLN A 49 -25.87 -4.15 -8.59
N TYR A 50 -26.00 -5.26 -9.34
CA TYR A 50 -26.82 -6.40 -8.94
C TYR A 50 -26.35 -7.01 -7.61
N ALA A 51 -25.05 -7.25 -7.46
CA ALA A 51 -24.48 -7.91 -6.29
C ALA A 51 -24.32 -7.01 -5.05
N GLY A 52 -24.01 -5.71 -5.28
CA GLY A 52 -23.65 -4.76 -4.21
C GLY A 52 -24.57 -3.56 -4.05
N GLY A 53 -25.59 -3.40 -4.91
CA GLY A 53 -26.43 -2.18 -4.96
C GLY A 53 -27.25 -1.92 -3.72
N GLY A 54 -27.72 -2.96 -3.04
CA GLY A 54 -28.40 -2.85 -1.75
C GLY A 54 -27.46 -2.38 -0.65
N TRP A 55 -26.23 -2.93 -0.61
CA TRP A 55 -25.21 -2.47 0.34
C TRP A 55 -24.84 -0.99 0.10
N LEU A 56 -24.64 -0.60 -1.16
CA LEU A 56 -24.38 0.80 -1.53
C LEU A 56 -25.50 1.72 -1.03
N LYS A 57 -26.75 1.35 -1.25
CA LYS A 57 -27.89 2.13 -0.78
C LYS A 57 -27.97 2.24 0.74
N ALA A 58 -27.66 1.16 1.46
CA ALA A 58 -27.67 1.11 2.93
C ALA A 58 -26.49 1.84 3.58
N ASN A 59 -25.37 1.98 2.87
CA ASN A 59 -24.10 2.53 3.36
C ASN A 59 -23.68 3.73 2.52
N PRO A 60 -24.35 4.88 2.61
CA PRO A 60 -24.00 6.06 1.82
C PRO A 60 -22.60 6.57 2.18
N MET A 61 -21.98 7.28 1.24
CA MET A 61 -20.67 7.91 1.44
C MET A 61 -20.64 8.75 2.71
N LYS A 62 -19.74 8.43 3.61
CA LYS A 62 -19.50 9.25 4.82
C LYS A 62 -18.70 10.50 4.44
N PRO A 63 -19.01 11.69 4.99
CA PRO A 63 -18.41 12.97 4.56
C PRO A 63 -16.90 13.06 4.78
N GLU A 64 -16.34 12.26 5.69
CA GLU A 64 -14.91 12.16 5.96
C GLU A 64 -14.13 11.24 5.01
N TYR A 65 -14.81 10.66 3.99
CA TYR A 65 -14.21 9.77 3.01
C TYR A 65 -14.33 10.33 1.58
N SER A 66 -13.34 10.03 0.76
CA SER A 66 -13.36 10.22 -0.70
C SER A 66 -13.69 8.90 -1.44
N SER A 67 -13.45 7.78 -0.77
CA SER A 67 -13.88 6.43 -1.19
C SER A 67 -14.37 5.69 0.06
N TYR A 68 -15.57 5.11 0.00
CA TYR A 68 -16.12 4.31 1.08
C TYR A 68 -16.79 3.05 0.54
N GLY A 69 -16.20 1.93 0.83
CA GLY A 69 -16.63 0.62 0.38
C GLY A 69 -16.53 -0.43 1.48
N VAL A 70 -16.72 -1.68 1.09
CA VAL A 70 -16.68 -2.84 1.99
C VAL A 70 -15.33 -2.98 2.71
N PHE A 71 -14.21 -2.71 2.02
CA PHE A 71 -12.88 -2.63 2.64
C PHE A 71 -12.80 -1.55 3.73
N ASN A 72 -13.38 -0.39 3.46
CA ASN A 72 -13.39 0.72 4.43
C ASN A 72 -14.25 0.40 5.63
N ASP A 73 -15.37 -0.31 5.46
CA ASP A 73 -16.27 -0.70 6.55
C ASP A 73 -15.58 -1.68 7.51
N LEU A 74 -14.88 -2.68 6.98
CA LEU A 74 -14.04 -3.56 7.79
C LEU A 74 -12.90 -2.79 8.47
N ALA A 75 -12.24 -1.87 7.75
CA ALA A 75 -11.20 -1.02 8.33
C ALA A 75 -11.73 -0.09 9.44
N GLU A 76 -12.98 0.36 9.38
CA GLU A 76 -13.62 1.12 10.47
C GLU A 76 -13.85 0.25 11.71
N THR A 77 -14.27 -0.99 11.53
CA THR A 77 -14.38 -1.96 12.61
C THR A 77 -13.02 -2.19 13.28
N ASN A 78 -11.99 -2.40 12.48
CA ASN A 78 -10.61 -2.55 12.95
C ASN A 78 -10.12 -1.30 13.70
N ARG A 79 -10.39 -0.08 13.20
CA ARG A 79 -10.04 1.15 13.91
C ARG A 79 -10.70 1.26 15.29
N LYS A 80 -11.95 0.84 15.43
CA LYS A 80 -12.64 0.80 16.73
C LYS A 80 -11.96 -0.17 17.69
N GLN A 81 -11.57 -1.35 17.20
CA GLN A 81 -10.83 -2.34 17.98
C GLN A 81 -9.48 -1.81 18.45
N ILE A 82 -8.70 -1.18 17.56
CA ILE A 82 -7.40 -0.56 17.90
C ILE A 82 -7.60 0.62 18.86
N ARG A 83 -8.63 1.42 18.67
CA ARG A 83 -8.99 2.50 19.60
C ARG A 83 -9.23 1.97 21.01
N GLU A 84 -10.00 0.90 21.15
CA GLU A 84 -10.25 0.26 22.44
C GLU A 84 -8.95 -0.20 23.11
N LEU A 85 -8.02 -0.80 22.36
CA LEU A 85 -6.69 -1.18 22.86
C LEU A 85 -5.93 0.04 23.39
N PHE A 86 -5.86 1.13 22.62
CA PHE A 86 -5.09 2.32 23.00
C PHE A 86 -5.71 3.06 24.18
N GLU A 87 -7.03 3.18 24.24
CA GLU A 87 -7.75 3.78 25.37
C GLU A 87 -7.59 2.96 26.66
N ASN A 88 -7.50 1.63 26.56
CA ASN A 88 -7.21 0.78 27.73
C ASN A 88 -5.78 0.95 28.19
N LEU A 89 -4.80 0.91 27.28
CA LEU A 89 -3.39 1.19 27.61
C LEU A 89 -3.23 2.58 28.26
N SER A 90 -3.95 3.59 27.78
CA SER A 90 -3.89 4.95 28.33
C SER A 90 -4.41 5.09 29.78
N LYS A 91 -5.17 4.10 30.27
CA LYS A 91 -5.67 4.07 31.65
C LYS A 91 -4.72 3.36 32.62
N GLU A 92 -3.74 2.64 32.09
CA GLU A 92 -2.80 1.83 32.86
C GLU A 92 -1.49 2.60 33.12
N LYS A 93 -0.76 2.18 34.17
CA LYS A 93 0.59 2.68 34.41
C LYS A 93 1.59 1.74 33.74
N HIS A 94 2.40 2.27 32.87
CA HIS A 94 3.44 1.54 32.15
C HIS A 94 4.83 1.98 32.59
N ALA A 95 5.78 1.04 32.61
CA ALA A 95 7.19 1.37 32.78
C ALA A 95 7.68 2.17 31.57
N PHE A 96 8.50 3.19 31.80
CA PHE A 96 9.11 3.98 30.72
C PHE A 96 9.91 3.06 29.77
N GLY A 97 9.75 3.26 28.48
CA GLY A 97 10.37 2.45 27.42
C GLY A 97 9.62 1.16 27.07
N SER A 98 8.56 0.78 27.80
CA SER A 98 7.70 -0.36 27.42
C SER A 98 6.86 -0.06 26.19
N VAL A 99 6.40 -1.09 25.48
CA VAL A 99 5.48 -0.96 24.33
C VAL A 99 4.20 -0.24 24.75
N GLY A 100 3.62 -0.62 25.90
CA GLY A 100 2.40 0.01 26.40
C GLY A 100 2.56 1.51 26.61
N GLN A 101 3.68 1.96 27.23
CA GLN A 101 3.98 3.38 27.40
C GLN A 101 4.11 4.10 26.05
N LYS A 102 4.89 3.56 25.12
CA LYS A 102 5.13 4.18 23.81
C LYS A 102 3.84 4.36 23.00
N VAL A 103 2.98 3.33 22.98
CA VAL A 103 1.69 3.37 22.29
C VAL A 103 0.74 4.38 22.93
N ALA A 104 0.57 4.31 24.27
CA ALA A 104 -0.31 5.19 25.00
C ALA A 104 0.12 6.66 24.89
N ASP A 105 1.40 6.96 25.06
CA ASP A 105 1.90 8.34 25.01
C ASP A 105 1.81 8.94 23.59
N LEU A 106 2.14 8.21 22.54
CA LEU A 106 1.95 8.68 21.17
C LEU A 106 0.48 8.98 20.86
N TYR A 107 -0.42 8.08 21.27
CA TYR A 107 -1.85 8.29 21.09
C TYR A 107 -2.35 9.52 21.87
N ASN A 108 -2.01 9.63 23.15
CA ASN A 108 -2.43 10.72 24.01
C ASN A 108 -1.88 12.07 23.54
N MET A 109 -0.61 12.14 23.13
CA MET A 109 -0.03 13.38 22.56
C MET A 109 -0.77 13.82 21.28
N ALA A 110 -1.13 12.87 20.41
CA ALA A 110 -1.87 13.17 19.19
C ALA A 110 -3.33 13.56 19.44
N MET A 111 -3.91 13.11 20.57
CA MET A 111 -5.24 13.50 21.04
C MET A 111 -5.27 14.88 21.71
N ASP A 112 -4.15 15.35 22.27
CA ASP A 112 -4.06 16.61 23.02
C ASP A 112 -4.03 17.83 22.08
N SER A 113 -5.21 18.20 21.57
CA SER A 113 -5.37 19.38 20.70
C SER A 113 -5.01 20.70 21.40
N VAL A 114 -5.19 20.78 22.69
CA VAL A 114 -4.90 22.01 23.48
C VAL A 114 -3.39 22.25 23.44
N ARG A 115 -2.61 21.23 23.73
CA ARG A 115 -1.16 21.30 23.67
C ARG A 115 -0.65 21.57 22.25
N LEU A 116 -1.13 20.81 21.25
CA LEU A 116 -0.72 20.98 19.85
C LEU A 116 -1.02 22.40 19.33
N ASN A 117 -2.20 22.95 19.66
CA ASN A 117 -2.56 24.30 19.25
C ASN A 117 -1.74 25.37 19.97
N LYS A 118 -1.37 25.15 21.25
CA LYS A 118 -0.50 26.05 22.03
C LYS A 118 0.95 26.01 21.48
N GLU A 119 1.46 24.84 21.13
CA GLU A 119 2.81 24.68 20.57
C GLU A 119 2.90 25.27 19.16
N GLY A 120 1.83 25.19 18.35
CA GLY A 120 1.77 25.74 17.00
C GLY A 120 2.92 25.28 16.12
N ALA A 121 3.71 26.21 15.59
CA ALA A 121 4.90 25.96 14.79
C ALA A 121 6.22 25.92 15.60
N ALA A 122 6.18 26.13 16.93
CA ALA A 122 7.39 26.20 17.74
C ALA A 122 8.28 24.96 17.65
N PRO A 123 7.76 23.73 17.61
CA PRO A 123 8.58 22.52 17.47
C PRO A 123 9.44 22.47 16.21
N LEU A 124 9.00 23.12 15.11
CA LEU A 124 9.74 23.18 13.85
C LEU A 124 10.96 24.10 13.88
N GLN A 125 10.98 25.11 14.78
CA GLN A 125 11.91 26.24 14.65
C GLN A 125 13.37 25.80 14.69
N LYS A 126 13.72 24.80 15.51
CA LYS A 126 15.10 24.27 15.58
C LYS A 126 15.62 23.78 14.21
N ASP A 127 14.76 23.11 13.44
CA ASP A 127 15.14 22.54 12.15
C ASP A 127 15.06 23.61 11.04
N LEU A 128 14.09 24.52 11.10
CA LEU A 128 14.06 25.70 10.23
C LEU A 128 15.26 26.63 10.45
N ASP A 129 15.73 26.77 11.69
CA ASP A 129 16.92 27.59 12.01
C ASP A 129 18.20 26.94 11.46
N LYS A 130 18.33 25.61 11.49
CA LYS A 130 19.42 24.91 10.77
C LYS A 130 19.38 25.22 9.27
N VAL A 131 18.19 25.19 8.65
CA VAL A 131 18.02 25.52 7.22
C VAL A 131 18.36 26.98 6.96
N LYS A 132 17.94 27.93 7.81
CA LYS A 132 18.30 29.35 7.69
C LYS A 132 19.81 29.59 7.80
N ALA A 133 20.49 28.86 8.68
CA ALA A 133 21.95 28.93 8.88
C ALA A 133 22.74 28.30 7.73
N PHE A 134 22.13 27.53 6.85
CA PHE A 134 22.82 26.94 5.70
C PHE A 134 23.49 27.98 4.83
N SER A 135 24.73 27.71 4.38
CA SER A 135 25.45 28.48 3.38
C SER A 135 26.08 27.56 2.33
N LYS A 136 26.02 27.93 1.06
CA LYS A 136 26.68 27.19 -0.03
C LYS A 136 28.22 27.14 0.13
N LYS A 137 28.82 28.04 0.94
CA LYS A 137 30.23 27.97 1.30
C LYS A 137 30.54 26.90 2.35
N ALA A 138 29.52 26.44 3.05
CA ALA A 138 29.62 25.32 3.97
C ALA A 138 29.59 23.98 3.21
N ASP A 139 29.73 22.90 3.95
CA ASP A 139 29.68 21.55 3.42
C ASP A 139 28.24 21.16 2.98
N PHE A 140 27.95 21.32 1.70
CA PHE A 140 26.64 21.00 1.12
C PHE A 140 26.29 19.51 1.27
N THR A 141 27.29 18.64 1.11
CA THR A 141 27.08 17.18 1.27
C THR A 141 26.67 16.84 2.70
N ALA A 142 27.31 17.45 3.71
CA ALA A 142 26.93 17.24 5.10
C ALA A 142 25.54 17.79 5.42
N PHE A 143 25.17 18.94 4.85
CA PHE A 143 23.83 19.50 5.00
C PHE A 143 22.75 18.55 4.43
N ILE A 144 22.95 18.01 3.24
CA ILE A 144 22.01 17.06 2.62
C ILE A 144 21.92 15.76 3.42
N ALA A 145 23.05 15.22 3.88
CA ALA A 145 23.07 14.02 4.70
C ALA A 145 22.30 14.20 6.03
N ASP A 146 22.44 15.35 6.71
CA ASP A 146 21.67 15.67 7.92
C ASP A 146 20.16 15.68 7.62
N GLN A 147 19.74 16.27 6.50
CA GLN A 147 18.31 16.29 6.14
C GLN A 147 17.76 14.89 5.86
N HIS A 148 18.52 14.01 5.21
CA HIS A 148 18.09 12.65 4.87
C HIS A 148 17.98 11.72 6.09
N LEU A 149 18.64 12.05 7.20
CA LEU A 149 18.53 11.27 8.43
C LEU A 149 17.22 11.51 9.19
N TYR A 150 16.50 12.59 8.92
CA TYR A 150 15.31 13.01 9.69
C TYR A 150 14.04 13.12 8.82
N MET A 151 13.55 14.32 8.61
CA MET A 151 12.19 14.58 8.09
C MET A 151 12.13 14.96 6.62
N GLY A 152 13.25 15.02 5.91
CA GLY A 152 13.25 15.50 4.54
C GLY A 152 14.21 14.75 3.63
N ASN A 153 13.82 14.58 2.37
CA ASN A 153 14.67 14.01 1.32
C ASN A 153 14.82 15.01 0.17
N PRO A 154 15.56 16.13 0.38
CA PRO A 154 15.75 17.13 -0.66
C PRO A 154 16.54 16.57 -1.83
N PHE A 155 16.06 16.84 -3.05
CA PHE A 155 16.64 16.47 -4.35
C PHE A 155 16.65 14.98 -4.67
N PHE A 156 16.99 14.10 -3.73
CA PHE A 156 17.02 12.66 -3.88
C PHE A 156 16.77 11.98 -2.52
N GLY A 157 16.55 10.68 -2.54
CA GLY A 157 16.46 9.85 -1.35
C GLY A 157 17.27 8.58 -1.52
N ILE A 158 17.68 7.98 -0.41
CA ILE A 158 18.33 6.68 -0.37
C ILE A 158 17.52 5.71 0.48
N GLY A 159 17.66 4.43 0.20
CA GLY A 159 17.12 3.35 1.01
C GLY A 159 17.84 2.06 0.71
N VAL A 160 17.79 1.14 1.66
CA VAL A 160 18.30 -0.21 1.47
C VAL A 160 17.12 -1.13 1.21
N ASP A 161 17.20 -1.86 0.11
CA ASP A 161 16.19 -2.83 -0.31
C ASP A 161 16.87 -4.00 -1.03
N THR A 162 16.10 -5.03 -1.34
CA THR A 162 16.56 -6.22 -2.05
C THR A 162 17.12 -5.88 -3.44
N ASP A 163 18.20 -6.50 -3.83
CA ASP A 163 18.70 -6.48 -5.21
C ASP A 163 17.76 -7.33 -6.10
N LEU A 164 17.19 -6.72 -7.14
CA LEU A 164 16.28 -7.43 -8.04
C LEU A 164 16.93 -8.61 -8.79
N LYS A 165 18.25 -8.59 -8.98
CA LYS A 165 18.99 -9.67 -9.67
C LYS A 165 19.70 -10.62 -8.72
N ASN A 166 19.73 -10.30 -7.41
CA ASN A 166 20.25 -11.15 -6.34
C ASN A 166 19.39 -10.98 -5.10
N SER A 167 18.25 -11.62 -5.08
CA SER A 167 17.19 -11.48 -4.08
C SER A 167 17.60 -11.88 -2.65
N ASP A 168 18.78 -12.45 -2.46
CA ASP A 168 19.32 -12.76 -1.14
C ASP A 168 20.15 -11.62 -0.53
N LEU A 169 20.38 -10.52 -1.26
CA LEU A 169 21.23 -9.41 -0.86
C LEU A 169 20.48 -8.09 -0.76
N ASN A 170 20.66 -7.38 0.35
CA ASN A 170 20.22 -6.01 0.52
C ASN A 170 21.26 -5.03 -0.06
N VAL A 171 20.84 -4.15 -0.96
CA VAL A 171 21.69 -3.18 -1.64
C VAL A 171 21.18 -1.74 -1.48
N MET A 172 22.02 -0.77 -1.82
CA MET A 172 21.64 0.64 -1.77
C MET A 172 20.85 1.03 -3.02
N TRP A 173 19.70 1.61 -2.81
CA TRP A 173 18.87 2.24 -3.83
C TRP A 173 18.94 3.75 -3.73
N LEU A 174 18.95 4.41 -4.89
CA LEU A 174 18.95 5.86 -5.02
C LEU A 174 17.78 6.27 -5.92
N SER A 175 16.93 7.17 -5.43
CA SER A 175 15.84 7.75 -6.20
C SER A 175 15.91 9.26 -6.17
N ALA A 176 15.57 9.94 -7.26
CA ALA A 176 15.65 11.39 -7.32
C ALA A 176 14.28 12.03 -7.50
N GLY A 177 14.21 13.30 -7.11
CA GLY A 177 13.05 14.14 -7.26
C GLY A 177 12.06 14.05 -6.11
N THR A 178 11.36 15.14 -5.91
CA THR A 178 10.26 15.28 -4.94
C THR A 178 8.99 15.69 -5.68
N SER A 179 7.86 15.41 -5.08
CA SER A 179 6.55 15.82 -5.58
C SER A 179 5.63 16.18 -4.42
N GLY A 180 4.89 17.26 -4.56
CA GLY A 180 3.82 17.59 -3.64
C GLY A 180 2.43 17.33 -4.22
N LEU A 181 2.33 17.18 -5.53
CA LEU A 181 1.11 16.73 -6.20
C LEU A 181 1.17 15.21 -6.47
N PRO A 182 0.03 14.53 -6.59
CA PRO A 182 -0.04 13.06 -6.64
C PRO A 182 0.70 12.43 -7.81
N ASP A 183 0.76 13.10 -8.95
CA ASP A 183 1.40 12.60 -10.17
C ASP A 183 2.00 13.74 -11.00
N ARG A 184 2.92 13.40 -11.94
CA ARG A 184 3.54 14.34 -12.86
C ARG A 184 2.53 15.11 -13.70
N ASP A 185 1.45 14.47 -14.12
CA ASP A 185 0.42 15.07 -14.96
C ASP A 185 -0.27 16.27 -14.30
N TYR A 186 -0.36 16.29 -12.95
CA TYR A 186 -0.88 17.45 -12.21
C TYR A 186 -0.03 18.71 -12.39
N TYR A 187 1.26 18.57 -12.69
CA TYR A 187 2.15 19.70 -13.00
C TYR A 187 2.11 20.06 -14.48
N LEU A 188 2.02 19.06 -15.38
CA LEU A 188 2.27 19.21 -16.81
C LEU A 188 1.00 19.56 -17.59
N ASN A 189 -0.18 19.14 -17.12
CA ASN A 189 -1.45 19.44 -17.78
C ASN A 189 -1.76 20.94 -17.74
N THR A 190 -2.35 21.45 -18.82
CA THR A 190 -2.60 22.88 -19.02
C THR A 190 -4.06 23.27 -19.12
N ASP A 191 -4.96 22.30 -18.95
CA ASP A 191 -6.40 22.55 -18.88
C ASP A 191 -6.80 23.41 -17.66
N ALA A 192 -8.02 23.92 -17.65
CA ALA A 192 -8.48 24.85 -16.61
C ALA A 192 -8.52 24.23 -15.21
N ASP A 193 -8.90 22.96 -15.08
CA ASP A 193 -8.96 22.27 -13.78
C ASP A 193 -7.57 21.99 -13.25
N SER A 194 -6.65 21.53 -14.09
CA SER A 194 -5.24 21.33 -13.73
C SER A 194 -4.59 22.64 -13.27
N LYS A 195 -4.82 23.75 -13.98
CA LYS A 195 -4.33 25.09 -13.57
C LYS A 195 -4.88 25.52 -12.21
N LYS A 196 -6.17 25.31 -11.97
CA LYS A 196 -6.79 25.59 -10.68
C LYS A 196 -6.13 24.80 -9.55
N LYS A 197 -5.86 23.50 -9.74
CA LYS A 197 -5.15 22.66 -8.76
C LYS A 197 -3.72 23.12 -8.52
N GLN A 198 -3.01 23.51 -9.57
CA GLN A 198 -1.64 24.07 -9.50
C GLN A 198 -1.59 25.40 -8.72
N GLU A 199 -2.56 26.27 -8.94
CA GLU A 199 -2.67 27.54 -8.19
C GLU A 199 -3.00 27.29 -6.73
N ALA A 200 -3.96 26.41 -6.44
CA ALA A 200 -4.32 26.02 -5.08
C ALA A 200 -3.16 25.37 -4.33
N TYR A 201 -2.33 24.58 -5.02
CA TYR A 201 -1.13 24.01 -4.43
C TYR A 201 -0.13 25.09 -4.00
N ARG A 202 0.15 26.08 -4.86
CA ARG A 202 0.99 27.22 -4.49
C ARG A 202 0.41 28.04 -3.33
N ALA A 203 -0.91 28.21 -3.29
CA ALA A 203 -1.60 28.88 -2.19
C ALA A 203 -1.47 28.09 -0.87
N TYR A 204 -1.61 26.76 -0.94
CA TYR A 204 -1.37 25.86 0.21
C TYR A 204 0.06 25.97 0.72
N LEU A 205 1.07 25.89 -0.16
CA LEU A 205 2.47 26.06 0.23
C LEU A 205 2.70 27.42 0.92
N SER A 206 2.19 28.51 0.32
CA SER A 206 2.29 29.84 0.93
C SER A 206 1.61 29.88 2.31
N LYS A 207 0.46 29.22 2.47
CA LYS A 207 -0.27 29.17 3.76
C LYS A 207 0.55 28.49 4.86
N ILE A 208 1.13 27.30 4.59
CA ILE A 208 1.91 26.57 5.60
C ILE A 208 3.22 27.30 5.95
N PHE A 209 3.83 28.00 5.02
CA PHE A 209 4.98 28.89 5.30
C PHE A 209 4.59 30.05 6.23
N GLN A 210 3.45 30.71 5.98
CA GLN A 210 2.95 31.78 6.87
C GLN A 210 2.66 31.25 8.28
N LEU A 211 2.05 30.08 8.41
CA LEU A 211 1.83 29.42 9.68
C LEU A 211 3.15 29.10 10.42
N SER A 212 4.24 28.91 9.66
CA SER A 212 5.59 28.67 10.20
C SER A 212 6.36 29.96 10.51
N GLY A 213 5.74 31.14 10.41
CA GLY A 213 6.31 32.43 10.78
C GLY A 213 6.95 33.22 9.63
N TYR A 214 6.88 32.76 8.38
CA TYR A 214 7.36 33.52 7.22
C TYR A 214 6.38 34.64 6.86
N LYS A 215 6.90 35.81 6.44
CA LYS A 215 6.06 36.92 5.96
C LYS A 215 5.37 36.53 4.65
N LYS A 216 4.18 37.07 4.40
CA LYS A 216 3.34 36.73 3.22
C LYS A 216 4.12 36.77 1.90
N LYS A 217 4.83 37.86 1.58
CA LYS A 217 5.59 38.01 0.34
C LYS A 217 6.70 36.94 0.20
N GLU A 218 7.34 36.61 1.31
CA GLU A 218 8.38 35.60 1.36
C GLU A 218 7.81 34.19 1.17
N ALA A 219 6.67 33.90 1.83
CA ALA A 219 5.95 32.65 1.68
C ALA A 219 5.45 32.42 0.24
N GLU A 220 4.95 33.47 -0.42
CA GLU A 220 4.54 33.41 -1.83
C GLU A 220 5.75 33.16 -2.76
N LYS A 221 6.91 33.74 -2.46
CA LYS A 221 8.16 33.48 -3.19
C LYS A 221 8.62 32.03 -2.99
N ALA A 222 8.63 31.55 -1.75
CA ALA A 222 9.00 30.16 -1.43
C ALA A 222 8.09 29.16 -2.15
N ALA A 223 6.78 29.39 -2.14
CA ALA A 223 5.80 28.54 -2.84
C ALA A 223 6.08 28.45 -4.35
N LYS A 224 6.44 29.55 -5.00
CA LYS A 224 6.81 29.57 -6.42
C LYS A 224 8.10 28.79 -6.68
N VAL A 225 9.11 28.97 -5.83
CA VAL A 225 10.40 28.26 -5.95
C VAL A 225 10.19 26.75 -5.83
N ILE A 226 9.45 26.30 -4.81
CA ILE A 226 9.17 24.88 -4.59
C ILE A 226 8.42 24.30 -5.78
N TYR A 227 7.33 24.94 -6.20
CA TYR A 227 6.55 24.49 -7.36
C TYR A 227 7.41 24.36 -8.62
N ASN A 228 8.29 25.33 -8.90
CA ASN A 228 9.15 25.28 -10.08
C ASN A 228 10.21 24.16 -10.00
N ILE A 229 10.71 23.84 -8.81
CA ILE A 229 11.61 22.70 -8.60
C ILE A 229 10.87 21.39 -8.87
N GLU A 230 9.71 21.22 -8.25
CA GLU A 230 8.88 20.02 -8.41
C GLU A 230 8.38 19.84 -9.86
N TYR A 231 8.08 20.94 -10.56
CA TYR A 231 7.72 20.94 -11.99
C TYR A 231 8.86 20.40 -12.85
N GLN A 232 10.13 20.85 -12.63
CA GLN A 232 11.27 20.32 -13.38
C GLN A 232 11.49 18.83 -13.13
N PHE A 233 11.25 18.35 -11.92
CA PHE A 233 11.26 16.92 -11.63
C PHE A 233 10.12 16.20 -12.38
N ALA A 234 8.92 16.75 -12.39
CA ALA A 234 7.78 16.16 -13.08
C ALA A 234 8.00 16.00 -14.59
N GLU A 235 8.67 16.98 -15.24
CA GLU A 235 9.04 16.88 -16.66
C GLU A 235 9.98 15.70 -16.96
N ALA A 236 10.90 15.38 -16.04
CA ALA A 236 11.89 14.34 -16.23
C ALA A 236 11.41 12.93 -15.82
N LYS A 237 10.40 12.84 -14.94
CA LYS A 237 9.90 11.57 -14.43
C LYS A 237 9.23 10.73 -15.52
N MET A 238 9.37 9.42 -15.43
CA MET A 238 8.55 8.47 -16.18
C MET A 238 7.07 8.62 -15.80
N SER A 239 6.17 8.24 -16.73
CA SER A 239 4.77 8.04 -16.40
C SER A 239 4.61 6.88 -15.40
N ARG A 240 3.48 6.83 -14.68
CA ARG A 240 3.20 5.75 -13.74
C ARG A 240 3.23 4.37 -14.41
N ALA A 241 2.70 4.26 -15.63
CA ALA A 241 2.71 3.03 -16.39
C ALA A 241 4.15 2.61 -16.77
N GLU A 242 4.99 3.54 -17.22
CA GLU A 242 6.41 3.25 -17.52
C GLU A 242 7.21 2.86 -16.27
N ALA A 243 6.93 3.48 -15.12
CA ALA A 243 7.62 3.22 -13.86
C ALA A 243 7.25 1.85 -13.24
N ARG A 244 6.29 1.11 -13.80
CA ARG A 244 6.03 -0.29 -13.44
C ARG A 244 7.08 -1.27 -13.96
N ASP A 245 7.78 -0.92 -15.03
CA ASP A 245 8.81 -1.77 -15.62
C ASP A 245 10.10 -1.74 -14.79
N TYR A 246 10.33 -2.79 -14.02
CA TYR A 246 11.52 -2.94 -13.17
C TYR A 246 12.84 -2.86 -13.95
N ASN A 247 12.87 -3.24 -15.25
CA ASN A 247 14.08 -3.12 -16.06
C ASN A 247 14.48 -1.66 -16.28
N LYS A 248 13.51 -0.75 -16.38
CA LYS A 248 13.76 0.69 -16.50
C LYS A 248 14.27 1.32 -15.20
N LEU A 249 13.91 0.73 -14.05
CA LEU A 249 14.29 1.19 -12.73
C LEU A 249 15.63 0.64 -12.24
N TYR A 250 16.16 -0.41 -12.87
CA TYR A 250 17.35 -1.10 -12.42
C TYR A 250 18.61 -0.62 -13.15
N ASN A 251 19.16 0.53 -12.73
CA ASN A 251 20.36 1.12 -13.34
C ASN A 251 21.51 1.12 -12.31
N ILE A 252 22.56 0.31 -12.56
CA ILE A 252 23.70 0.21 -11.65
C ILE A 252 24.64 1.39 -11.89
N TYR A 253 24.99 2.09 -10.83
CA TYR A 253 25.99 3.17 -10.78
C TYR A 253 27.04 2.85 -9.75
N THR A 254 28.32 2.82 -10.15
CA THR A 254 29.43 2.81 -9.20
C THR A 254 29.58 4.18 -8.54
N ILE A 255 30.29 4.24 -7.41
CA ILE A 255 30.56 5.55 -6.75
C ILE A 255 31.33 6.50 -7.68
N ASP A 256 32.26 5.99 -8.48
CA ASP A 256 33.00 6.79 -9.46
C ASP A 256 32.08 7.33 -10.57
N MET A 257 31.13 6.54 -11.06
CA MET A 257 30.11 6.99 -12.01
C MET A 257 29.21 8.07 -11.40
N LEU A 258 28.73 7.87 -10.16
CA LEU A 258 27.96 8.88 -9.44
C LEU A 258 28.76 10.17 -9.28
N GLN A 259 30.03 10.08 -8.87
CA GLN A 259 30.88 11.25 -8.67
C GLN A 259 31.17 12.00 -9.97
N LYS A 260 31.31 11.27 -11.08
CA LYS A 260 31.52 11.85 -12.41
C LYS A 260 30.25 12.55 -12.93
N ASP A 261 29.11 11.86 -12.88
CA ASP A 261 27.88 12.30 -13.53
C ASP A 261 27.07 13.25 -12.66
N TYR A 262 27.19 13.12 -11.32
CA TYR A 262 26.43 13.90 -10.33
C TYR A 262 27.36 14.50 -9.24
N PRO A 263 28.30 15.39 -9.61
CA PRO A 263 29.38 15.90 -8.73
C PRO A 263 28.92 16.90 -7.66
N ALA A 264 27.64 17.32 -7.62
CA ALA A 264 27.14 18.23 -6.58
C ALA A 264 27.23 17.64 -5.17
N ILE A 265 27.25 16.32 -5.08
CA ILE A 265 27.42 15.56 -3.84
C ILE A 265 28.80 14.87 -3.85
N GLN A 266 29.51 14.91 -2.73
CA GLN A 266 30.71 14.10 -2.50
C GLN A 266 30.22 12.72 -2.03
N TRP A 267 29.96 11.79 -2.98
CA TRP A 267 29.23 10.56 -2.72
C TRP A 267 29.87 9.66 -1.65
N ALA A 268 31.17 9.46 -1.68
CA ALA A 268 31.86 8.66 -0.66
C ALA A 268 31.65 9.25 0.75
N LYS A 269 31.84 10.57 0.89
CA LYS A 269 31.58 11.30 2.13
C LYS A 269 30.11 11.25 2.55
N TYR A 270 29.21 11.37 1.59
CA TYR A 270 27.77 11.29 1.85
C TYR A 270 27.40 9.96 2.52
N PHE A 271 27.82 8.82 1.96
CA PHE A 271 27.55 7.51 2.55
C PHE A 271 28.22 7.33 3.91
N GLU A 272 29.43 7.86 4.09
CA GLU A 272 30.07 7.86 5.41
C GLU A 272 29.24 8.62 6.46
N LEU A 273 28.73 9.82 6.11
CA LEU A 273 27.88 10.64 6.97
C LEU A 273 26.52 9.96 7.27
N MET A 274 26.00 9.17 6.33
CA MET A 274 24.80 8.33 6.53
C MET A 274 25.10 7.09 7.38
N GLY A 275 26.34 6.87 7.81
CA GLY A 275 26.73 5.71 8.61
C GLY A 275 26.89 4.42 7.80
N VAL A 276 26.92 4.49 6.46
CA VAL A 276 27.05 3.32 5.58
C VAL A 276 28.48 3.28 5.01
N LYS A 277 29.18 2.17 5.28
CA LYS A 277 30.57 2.00 4.83
C LYS A 277 30.64 1.13 3.58
N GLU A 278 31.70 1.32 2.79
CA GLU A 278 32.08 0.45 1.67
C GLU A 278 31.01 0.32 0.58
N VAL A 279 30.19 1.37 0.37
CA VAL A 279 29.27 1.41 -0.75
C VAL A 279 30.07 1.47 -2.06
N LYS A 280 30.04 0.38 -2.84
CA LYS A 280 30.75 0.31 -4.13
C LYS A 280 29.87 0.72 -5.30
N GLN A 281 28.58 0.43 -5.20
CA GLN A 281 27.57 0.72 -6.22
C GLN A 281 26.20 0.91 -5.60
N VAL A 282 25.32 1.55 -6.36
CA VAL A 282 23.90 1.75 -6.02
C VAL A 282 23.04 1.37 -7.22
N ILE A 283 21.76 1.12 -6.97
CA ILE A 283 20.74 1.04 -8.03
C ILE A 283 20.07 2.41 -8.11
N LEU A 284 20.20 3.09 -9.24
CA LEU A 284 19.55 4.38 -9.49
C LEU A 284 18.29 4.17 -10.30
N THR A 285 17.12 4.58 -9.77
CA THR A 285 15.83 4.29 -10.40
C THR A 285 15.60 5.08 -11.68
N GLU A 286 15.86 6.39 -11.68
CA GLU A 286 15.57 7.28 -12.80
C GLU A 286 16.76 8.25 -13.06
N PRO A 287 17.76 7.85 -13.87
CA PRO A 287 18.95 8.69 -14.14
C PRO A 287 18.61 10.06 -14.71
N LYS A 288 17.55 10.21 -15.51
CA LYS A 288 17.09 11.51 -16.05
C LYS A 288 16.65 12.46 -14.95
N VAL A 289 15.92 11.94 -13.94
CA VAL A 289 15.48 12.74 -12.79
C VAL A 289 16.66 13.13 -11.92
N MET A 290 17.64 12.21 -11.75
CA MET A 290 18.87 12.51 -11.02
C MET A 290 19.71 13.59 -11.72
N ALA A 291 19.73 13.65 -13.05
CA ALA A 291 20.38 14.72 -13.79
C ALA A 291 19.71 16.09 -13.53
N VAL A 292 18.38 16.13 -13.36
CA VAL A 292 17.67 17.35 -12.93
C VAL A 292 18.04 17.72 -11.50
N ALA A 293 18.11 16.74 -10.58
CA ALA A 293 18.56 16.98 -9.21
C ALA A 293 19.96 17.59 -9.17
N GLN A 294 20.91 17.01 -9.93
CA GLN A 294 22.26 17.52 -10.08
C GLN A 294 22.29 18.99 -10.58
N LYS A 295 21.52 19.29 -11.64
CA LYS A 295 21.39 20.65 -12.19
C LYS A 295 20.87 21.61 -11.11
N LEU A 296 19.79 21.25 -10.42
CA LEU A 296 19.17 22.08 -9.38
C LEU A 296 20.13 22.34 -8.22
N MET A 297 20.80 21.31 -7.70
CA MET A 297 21.79 21.45 -6.63
C MET A 297 22.92 22.41 -7.01
N SER A 298 23.35 22.39 -8.28
CA SER A 298 24.43 23.24 -8.78
C SER A 298 24.00 24.68 -9.06
N THR A 299 22.78 24.90 -9.56
CA THR A 299 22.34 26.19 -10.13
C THR A 299 21.44 27.02 -9.21
N LEU A 300 20.70 26.41 -8.31
CA LEU A 300 19.81 27.14 -7.40
C LEU A 300 20.59 28.11 -6.53
N SER A 301 20.02 29.26 -6.23
CA SER A 301 20.54 30.17 -5.23
C SER A 301 20.50 29.54 -3.83
N GLU A 302 21.36 29.99 -2.93
CA GLU A 302 21.32 29.56 -1.51
C GLU A 302 19.93 29.76 -0.89
N GLN A 303 19.30 30.89 -1.19
CA GLN A 303 17.97 31.19 -0.69
C GLN A 303 16.88 30.24 -1.25
N ASP A 304 16.99 29.84 -2.51
CA ASP A 304 16.02 28.92 -3.12
C ASP A 304 16.17 27.50 -2.54
N ILE A 305 17.40 27.07 -2.25
CA ILE A 305 17.66 25.82 -1.51
C ILE A 305 17.04 25.88 -0.12
N LYS A 306 17.20 26.99 0.62
CA LYS A 306 16.58 27.19 1.94
C LYS A 306 15.04 27.08 1.87
N TYR A 307 14.41 27.73 0.89
CA TYR A 307 12.96 27.63 0.71
C TYR A 307 12.51 26.21 0.39
N TYR A 308 13.24 25.54 -0.49
CA TYR A 308 12.91 24.18 -0.88
C TYR A 308 13.01 23.20 0.29
N VAL A 309 14.12 23.20 1.02
CA VAL A 309 14.32 22.31 2.17
C VAL A 309 13.33 22.63 3.31
N ALA A 310 13.16 23.92 3.64
CA ALA A 310 12.16 24.34 4.62
C ALA A 310 10.74 23.85 4.23
N GLY A 311 10.39 23.95 2.95
CA GLY A 311 9.11 23.50 2.44
C GLY A 311 8.86 21.99 2.61
N LEU A 312 9.89 21.17 2.42
CA LEU A 312 9.80 19.73 2.65
C LEU A 312 9.57 19.42 4.15
N ILE A 313 10.33 20.07 5.04
CA ILE A 313 10.19 19.91 6.50
C ILE A 313 8.78 20.34 6.95
N ILE A 314 8.32 21.52 6.55
CA ILE A 314 7.00 22.05 6.96
C ILE A 314 5.90 21.13 6.43
N LYS A 315 5.94 20.76 5.14
CA LYS A 315 4.93 19.94 4.49
C LYS A 315 4.81 18.56 5.13
N SER A 316 5.93 17.89 5.44
CA SER A 316 5.93 16.58 6.09
C SER A 316 5.46 16.60 7.53
N SER A 317 5.47 17.79 8.17
CA SER A 317 5.15 17.95 9.60
C SER A 317 3.72 18.41 9.88
N THR A 318 2.93 18.74 8.85
CA THR A 318 1.58 19.35 9.03
C THR A 318 0.64 18.52 9.92
N SER A 319 0.78 17.20 9.95
CA SER A 319 -0.07 16.30 10.75
C SER A 319 0.29 16.24 12.24
N VAL A 320 1.48 16.70 12.62
CA VAL A 320 2.02 16.66 14.00
C VAL A 320 2.06 18.03 14.67
N LEU A 321 1.45 19.03 14.05
CA LEU A 321 1.40 20.42 14.52
C LEU A 321 -0.03 20.82 14.88
N SER A 322 -0.28 22.15 14.99
CA SER A 322 -1.60 22.69 15.34
C SER A 322 -2.68 22.37 14.30
N ASP A 323 -3.94 22.54 14.71
CA ASP A 323 -5.10 22.35 13.85
C ASP A 323 -5.06 23.26 12.61
N ASP A 324 -4.43 24.43 12.65
CA ASP A 324 -4.26 25.30 11.48
C ASP A 324 -3.47 24.62 10.38
N PHE A 325 -2.38 23.91 10.70
CA PHE A 325 -1.60 23.15 9.74
C PHE A 325 -2.39 21.94 9.21
N VAL A 326 -3.04 21.21 10.11
CA VAL A 326 -3.86 20.05 9.76
C VAL A 326 -4.99 20.45 8.82
N ASN A 327 -5.68 21.59 9.12
CA ASN A 327 -6.76 22.10 8.29
C ASN A 327 -6.25 22.61 6.93
N ALA A 328 -5.13 23.34 6.90
CA ALA A 328 -4.54 23.76 5.62
C ALA A 328 -4.20 22.57 4.72
N ASN A 329 -3.65 21.50 5.30
CA ASN A 329 -3.35 20.26 4.58
C ASN A 329 -4.64 19.57 4.09
N PHE A 330 -5.68 19.50 4.93
CA PHE A 330 -6.97 18.92 4.58
C PHE A 330 -7.69 19.69 3.49
N ASP A 331 -7.71 21.03 3.56
CA ASP A 331 -8.37 21.87 2.56
C ASP A 331 -7.81 21.66 1.15
N PHE A 332 -6.50 21.41 1.06
CA PHE A 332 -5.87 21.12 -0.22
C PHE A 332 -6.00 19.64 -0.62
N TYR A 333 -5.40 18.73 0.16
CA TYR A 333 -5.33 17.30 -0.22
C TYR A 333 -6.67 16.57 -0.03
N GLY A 334 -7.36 16.82 1.08
CA GLY A 334 -8.61 16.15 1.39
C GLY A 334 -9.77 16.72 0.58
N ARG A 335 -10.00 18.02 0.70
CA ARG A 335 -11.19 18.67 0.11
C ARG A 335 -11.05 18.89 -1.38
N LEU A 336 -9.96 19.56 -1.81
CA LEU A 336 -9.83 19.95 -3.23
C LEU A 336 -9.42 18.78 -4.12
N LEU A 337 -8.41 18.00 -3.72
CA LEU A 337 -7.89 16.92 -4.57
C LEU A 337 -8.71 15.63 -4.50
N ASN A 338 -9.35 15.35 -3.35
CA ASN A 338 -10.06 14.10 -3.12
C ASN A 338 -11.58 14.26 -2.91
N GLY A 339 -12.11 15.47 -2.88
CA GLY A 339 -13.55 15.72 -2.72
C GLY A 339 -14.13 15.39 -1.34
N GLN A 340 -13.29 15.20 -0.30
CA GLN A 340 -13.74 14.98 1.07
C GLN A 340 -14.46 16.23 1.61
N LYS A 341 -15.58 16.05 2.28
CA LYS A 341 -16.37 17.15 2.83
C LYS A 341 -15.92 17.53 4.24
N GLU A 342 -15.49 16.57 5.03
CA GLU A 342 -15.11 16.73 6.43
C GLU A 342 -13.78 16.06 6.74
N GLN A 343 -13.07 16.60 7.73
CA GLN A 343 -11.87 15.99 8.28
C GLN A 343 -12.25 14.74 9.11
N LYS A 344 -11.44 13.69 9.05
CA LYS A 344 -11.60 12.54 9.96
C LYS A 344 -11.51 12.99 11.42
N ALA A 345 -12.34 12.41 12.28
CA ALA A 345 -12.32 12.66 13.72
C ALA A 345 -10.89 12.51 14.28
N ARG A 346 -10.52 13.35 15.28
CA ARG A 346 -9.17 13.38 15.84
C ARG A 346 -8.67 12.00 16.28
N TRP A 347 -9.50 11.22 16.97
CA TRP A 347 -9.11 9.88 17.39
C TRP A 347 -8.70 8.96 16.25
N LYS A 348 -9.35 9.05 15.07
CA LYS A 348 -8.98 8.28 13.87
C LYS A 348 -7.61 8.69 13.32
N ARG A 349 -7.32 9.99 13.36
CA ARG A 349 -6.00 10.54 12.97
C ARG A 349 -4.92 10.16 13.98
N ALA A 350 -5.24 10.24 15.27
CA ALA A 350 -4.32 9.90 16.36
C ALA A 350 -3.89 8.43 16.36
N LEU A 351 -4.79 7.49 15.97
CA LEU A 351 -4.44 6.08 15.82
C LEU A 351 -3.29 5.87 14.81
N GLY A 352 -3.17 6.75 13.82
CA GLY A 352 -2.16 6.63 12.77
C GLY A 352 -0.73 6.65 13.31
N PHE A 353 -0.45 7.41 14.38
CA PHE A 353 0.92 7.55 14.89
C PHE A 353 1.46 6.25 15.51
N PRO A 354 0.82 5.62 16.52
CA PRO A 354 1.30 4.33 16.99
C PRO A 354 1.26 3.25 15.90
N ASN A 355 0.25 3.23 15.03
CA ASN A 355 0.17 2.23 13.95
C ASN A 355 1.33 2.33 12.95
N SER A 356 1.79 3.54 12.61
CA SER A 356 2.89 3.71 11.66
C SER A 356 4.26 3.53 12.32
N LEU A 357 4.44 4.03 13.54
CA LEU A 357 5.75 4.05 14.20
C LEU A 357 6.06 2.78 15.00
N LEU A 358 5.02 2.07 15.47
CA LEU A 358 5.10 0.86 16.29
C LEU A 358 4.25 -0.28 15.69
N GLY A 359 4.17 -0.36 14.37
CA GLY A 359 3.18 -1.16 13.65
C GLY A 359 3.10 -2.62 14.08
N GLU A 360 4.20 -3.34 14.21
CA GLU A 360 4.18 -4.74 14.65
C GLU A 360 3.91 -4.89 16.16
N ALA A 361 4.35 -3.94 16.99
CA ALA A 361 3.99 -3.97 18.41
C ALA A 361 2.48 -3.75 18.63
N VAL A 362 1.86 -2.85 17.83
CA VAL A 362 0.39 -2.72 17.77
C VAL A 362 -0.25 -4.00 17.22
N GLY A 363 0.38 -4.62 16.22
CA GLY A 363 -0.05 -5.91 15.64
C GLY A 363 -0.09 -7.03 16.66
N GLU A 364 0.93 -7.14 17.51
CA GLU A 364 0.98 -8.13 18.60
C GLU A 364 -0.18 -7.95 19.58
N LEU A 365 -0.44 -6.72 20.01
CA LEU A 365 -1.58 -6.39 20.86
C LEU A 365 -2.92 -6.71 20.18
N TYR A 366 -3.03 -6.41 18.87
CA TYR A 366 -4.23 -6.65 18.09
C TYR A 366 -4.54 -8.15 17.96
N VAL A 367 -3.58 -8.96 17.55
CA VAL A 367 -3.82 -10.39 17.33
C VAL A 367 -4.05 -11.16 18.61
N SER A 368 -3.42 -10.74 19.73
CA SER A 368 -3.66 -11.37 21.03
C SER A 368 -5.12 -11.26 21.50
N LYS A 369 -5.87 -10.25 21.03
CA LYS A 369 -7.27 -10.02 21.43
C LYS A 369 -8.29 -10.37 20.35
N TYR A 370 -7.97 -10.16 19.07
CA TYR A 370 -8.97 -10.19 18.00
C TYR A 370 -8.76 -11.27 16.93
N PHE A 371 -7.68 -12.05 17.00
CA PHE A 371 -7.41 -13.07 15.99
C PHE A 371 -7.42 -14.49 16.59
N ALA A 372 -8.39 -15.31 16.14
CA ALA A 372 -8.51 -16.70 16.58
C ALA A 372 -7.60 -17.65 15.75
N GLY A 373 -6.92 -18.58 16.41
CA GLY A 373 -6.03 -19.55 15.74
C GLY A 373 -6.73 -20.45 14.71
N GLU A 374 -8.02 -20.70 14.87
CA GLU A 374 -8.83 -21.48 13.91
C GLU A 374 -8.87 -20.83 12.52
N SER A 375 -8.93 -19.49 12.45
CA SER A 375 -8.92 -18.76 11.19
C SER A 375 -7.65 -19.00 10.39
N LYS A 376 -6.49 -19.06 11.05
CA LYS A 376 -5.19 -19.35 10.41
C LYS A 376 -5.18 -20.76 9.78
N ALA A 377 -5.67 -21.77 10.49
CA ALA A 377 -5.68 -23.15 10.01
C ALA A 377 -6.62 -23.33 8.79
N LYS A 378 -7.82 -22.74 8.82
CA LYS A 378 -8.76 -22.78 7.68
C LYS A 378 -8.20 -22.03 6.47
N MET A 379 -7.55 -20.88 6.70
CA MET A 379 -6.92 -20.09 5.66
C MET A 379 -5.81 -20.85 4.93
N LEU A 380 -4.93 -21.54 5.68
CA LEU A 380 -3.84 -22.35 5.10
C LEU A 380 -4.39 -23.48 4.22
N LYS A 381 -5.49 -24.12 4.63
CA LYS A 381 -6.16 -25.14 3.82
C LYS A 381 -6.72 -24.55 2.52
N LEU A 382 -7.33 -23.37 2.61
CA LEU A 382 -7.88 -22.67 1.43
C LEU A 382 -6.76 -22.31 0.45
N ILE A 383 -5.65 -21.78 0.94
CA ILE A 383 -4.46 -21.47 0.14
C ILE A 383 -3.90 -22.72 -0.56
N ASP A 384 -3.82 -23.85 0.13
CA ASP A 384 -3.34 -25.12 -0.46
C ASP A 384 -4.26 -25.59 -1.59
N ASN A 385 -5.60 -25.48 -1.42
CA ASN A 385 -6.55 -25.81 -2.46
C ASN A 385 -6.41 -24.92 -3.70
N LEU A 386 -6.24 -23.61 -3.51
CA LEU A 386 -6.01 -22.67 -4.62
C LEU A 386 -4.68 -22.94 -5.32
N ARG A 387 -3.61 -23.26 -4.56
CA ARG A 387 -2.31 -23.64 -5.13
C ARG A 387 -2.43 -24.86 -6.07
N LYS A 388 -3.18 -25.88 -5.63
CA LYS A 388 -3.46 -27.09 -6.45
C LYS A 388 -4.26 -26.75 -7.71
N ALA A 389 -5.27 -25.87 -7.58
CA ALA A 389 -6.06 -25.42 -8.73
C ALA A 389 -5.20 -24.65 -9.73
N LEU A 390 -4.35 -23.74 -9.28
CA LEU A 390 -3.43 -23.00 -10.14
C LEU A 390 -2.41 -23.93 -10.80
N ALA A 391 -1.85 -24.90 -10.07
CA ALA A 391 -0.93 -25.88 -10.64
C ALA A 391 -1.59 -26.70 -11.77
N THR A 392 -2.85 -27.16 -11.55
CA THR A 392 -3.63 -27.87 -12.57
C THR A 392 -3.89 -26.97 -13.79
N ARG A 393 -4.23 -25.70 -13.57
CA ARG A 393 -4.47 -24.75 -14.65
C ARG A 393 -3.22 -24.51 -15.47
N ILE A 394 -2.06 -24.23 -14.85
CA ILE A 394 -0.75 -24.07 -15.53
C ILE A 394 -0.42 -25.30 -16.38
N ALA A 395 -0.55 -26.50 -15.82
CA ALA A 395 -0.27 -27.75 -16.53
C ALA A 395 -1.12 -27.91 -17.81
N ASN A 396 -2.34 -27.39 -17.82
CA ASN A 396 -3.30 -27.52 -18.92
C ASN A 396 -3.35 -26.31 -19.87
N LEU A 397 -2.55 -25.25 -19.65
CA LEU A 397 -2.51 -24.11 -20.57
C LEU A 397 -2.04 -24.52 -21.97
N ALA A 398 -2.93 -24.42 -22.95
CA ALA A 398 -2.63 -24.83 -24.32
C ALA A 398 -1.62 -23.91 -25.03
N TRP A 399 -1.56 -22.64 -24.63
CA TRP A 399 -0.68 -21.66 -25.26
C TRP A 399 0.75 -21.66 -24.71
N MET A 400 1.01 -22.30 -23.56
CA MET A 400 2.32 -22.33 -22.89
C MET A 400 3.04 -23.66 -23.18
N ASN A 401 4.33 -23.61 -23.51
CA ASN A 401 5.12 -24.82 -23.70
C ASN A 401 5.55 -25.47 -22.38
N ASP A 402 5.99 -26.72 -22.45
CA ASP A 402 6.31 -27.50 -21.26
C ASP A 402 7.47 -26.93 -20.44
N THR A 403 8.47 -26.30 -21.08
CA THR A 403 9.60 -25.68 -20.37
C THR A 403 9.11 -24.54 -19.47
N THR A 404 8.29 -23.63 -20.00
CA THR A 404 7.73 -22.53 -19.23
C THR A 404 6.77 -23.05 -18.15
N LYS A 405 5.96 -24.08 -18.44
CA LYS A 405 5.07 -24.72 -17.44
C LYS A 405 5.86 -25.29 -16.26
N ILE A 406 6.95 -25.99 -16.52
CA ILE A 406 7.82 -26.56 -15.47
C ILE A 406 8.35 -25.44 -14.57
N ASN A 407 8.91 -24.38 -15.15
CA ASN A 407 9.42 -23.25 -14.38
C ASN A 407 8.32 -22.52 -13.59
N ALA A 408 7.12 -22.35 -14.17
CA ALA A 408 5.98 -21.78 -13.49
C ALA A 408 5.52 -22.63 -12.29
N LEU A 409 5.52 -23.97 -12.43
CA LEU A 409 5.19 -24.88 -11.33
C LEU A 409 6.26 -24.87 -10.23
N VAL A 410 7.54 -24.79 -10.59
CA VAL A 410 8.63 -24.62 -9.62
C VAL A 410 8.42 -23.33 -8.82
N LYS A 411 8.13 -22.21 -9.51
CA LYS A 411 7.86 -20.94 -8.86
C LYS A 411 6.63 -20.99 -7.95
N LEU A 412 5.52 -21.56 -8.39
CA LEU A 412 4.31 -21.71 -7.60
C LEU A 412 4.56 -22.54 -6.32
N ASN A 413 5.32 -23.62 -6.43
CA ASN A 413 5.62 -24.50 -5.31
C ASN A 413 6.59 -23.88 -4.29
N SER A 414 7.39 -22.89 -4.71
CA SER A 414 8.32 -22.17 -3.82
C SER A 414 7.69 -20.96 -3.14
N PHE A 415 6.39 -20.65 -3.34
CA PHE A 415 5.71 -19.55 -2.66
C PHE A 415 5.80 -19.70 -1.15
N THR A 416 6.39 -18.70 -0.49
CA THR A 416 6.29 -18.54 0.96
C THR A 416 4.91 -17.99 1.30
N VAL A 417 4.26 -18.59 2.30
CA VAL A 417 2.89 -18.24 2.71
C VAL A 417 2.92 -17.64 4.12
N LYS A 418 2.48 -16.39 4.23
CA LYS A 418 2.37 -15.64 5.49
C LYS A 418 0.91 -15.40 5.82
N VAL A 419 0.41 -15.87 6.98
CA VAL A 419 -1.00 -15.77 7.39
C VAL A 419 -1.11 -15.29 8.83
N GLY A 420 -1.89 -14.25 9.02
CA GLY A 420 -2.25 -13.70 10.33
C GLY A 420 -1.21 -12.72 10.87
N TYR A 421 -0.09 -13.23 11.34
CA TYR A 421 0.96 -12.45 12.01
C TYR A 421 2.33 -13.11 11.91
N PRO A 422 3.46 -12.35 12.09
CA PRO A 422 4.81 -12.87 12.02
C PRO A 422 5.13 -13.75 13.23
N ASP A 423 5.97 -14.76 13.01
CA ASP A 423 6.44 -15.65 14.10
C ASP A 423 7.45 -14.94 15.04
N LYS A 424 8.09 -13.88 14.55
CA LYS A 424 9.04 -13.05 15.30
C LYS A 424 8.65 -11.58 15.16
N TRP A 425 8.37 -10.94 16.30
CA TRP A 425 8.03 -9.53 16.37
C TRP A 425 9.27 -8.63 16.27
N ARG A 426 9.08 -7.46 15.66
CA ARG A 426 10.09 -6.42 15.55
C ARG A 426 10.45 -5.86 16.92
N ASP A 427 11.74 -5.66 17.17
CA ASP A 427 12.23 -4.98 18.36
C ASP A 427 12.15 -3.46 18.20
N TYR A 428 11.49 -2.79 19.15
CA TYR A 428 11.36 -1.35 19.26
C TYR A 428 12.14 -0.77 20.45
N SER A 429 13.06 -1.51 21.05
CA SER A 429 13.83 -1.08 22.24
C SER A 429 14.67 0.18 21.98
N LYS A 430 15.21 0.33 20.75
CA LYS A 430 15.98 1.51 20.34
C LYS A 430 15.16 2.80 20.22
N LEU A 431 13.83 2.71 20.11
CA LEU A 431 12.94 3.86 20.00
C LEU A 431 12.51 4.34 21.38
N THR A 432 12.77 5.60 21.68
CA THR A 432 12.28 6.25 22.91
C THR A 432 11.15 7.22 22.55
N ILE A 433 10.00 7.11 23.23
CA ILE A 433 8.89 8.06 23.18
C ILE A 433 8.87 8.79 24.54
N ASP A 434 9.02 10.11 24.48
CA ASP A 434 9.09 10.99 25.64
C ASP A 434 7.91 11.97 25.64
N PRO A 435 6.91 11.80 26.52
CA PRO A 435 5.73 12.67 26.55
C PRO A 435 6.05 14.11 26.98
N ALA A 436 7.25 14.38 27.55
CA ALA A 436 7.67 15.75 27.86
C ALA A 436 8.06 16.54 26.60
N LYS A 437 8.45 15.85 25.52
CA LYS A 437 8.76 16.45 24.22
C LYS A 437 7.49 16.64 23.38
N SER A 438 7.58 17.45 22.32
CA SER A 438 6.48 17.61 21.37
C SER A 438 6.18 16.33 20.59
N LEU A 439 4.98 16.22 20.02
CA LEU A 439 4.66 15.13 19.09
C LEU A 439 5.60 15.13 17.87
N TYR A 440 5.95 16.32 17.36
CA TYR A 440 6.92 16.49 16.30
C TYR A 440 8.28 15.88 16.65
N ASP A 441 8.82 16.16 17.84
CA ASP A 441 10.13 15.62 18.29
C ASP A 441 10.13 14.10 18.38
N ASN A 442 9.02 13.52 18.88
CA ASN A 442 8.90 12.07 18.99
C ASN A 442 8.79 11.39 17.62
N VAL A 443 8.04 11.99 16.69
CA VAL A 443 7.95 11.48 15.30
C VAL A 443 9.28 11.62 14.58
N ALA A 444 9.99 12.73 14.74
CA ALA A 444 11.32 12.93 14.15
C ALA A 444 12.34 11.91 14.72
N ALA A 445 12.31 11.64 16.03
CA ALA A 445 13.17 10.62 16.65
C ALA A 445 12.84 9.21 16.13
N ALA A 446 11.56 8.89 15.96
CA ALA A 446 11.15 7.60 15.38
C ALA A 446 11.59 7.46 13.91
N THR A 447 11.44 8.52 13.11
CA THR A 447 11.90 8.54 11.73
C THR A 447 13.41 8.30 11.64
N TYR A 448 14.18 8.96 12.50
CA TYR A 448 15.64 8.76 12.59
C TYR A 448 16.00 7.30 12.90
N VAL A 449 15.37 6.69 13.91
CA VAL A 449 15.61 5.29 14.29
C VAL A 449 15.28 4.33 13.13
N GLU A 450 14.16 4.55 12.43
CA GLU A 450 13.76 3.73 11.27
C GLU A 450 14.71 3.92 10.08
N THR A 451 15.19 5.15 9.83
CA THR A 451 16.21 5.43 8.81
C THR A 451 17.48 4.64 9.09
N LEU A 452 18.01 4.72 10.31
CA LEU A 452 19.20 3.97 10.69
C LEU A 452 18.99 2.45 10.59
N ARG A 453 17.82 1.96 11.02
CA ARG A 453 17.49 0.54 10.92
C ARG A 453 17.44 0.04 9.47
N ASN A 454 16.91 0.85 8.55
CA ASN A 454 16.93 0.52 7.13
C ASN A 454 18.37 0.49 6.60
N LEU A 455 19.18 1.51 6.92
CA LEU A 455 20.58 1.59 6.48
C LEU A 455 21.44 0.46 7.05
N GLU A 456 21.16 -0.02 8.28
CA GLU A 456 21.85 -1.15 8.91
C GLU A 456 21.68 -2.47 8.13
N LYS A 457 20.71 -2.57 7.22
CA LYS A 457 20.51 -3.75 6.34
C LYS A 457 21.52 -3.83 5.18
N PHE A 458 22.15 -2.72 4.80
CA PHE A 458 23.05 -2.66 3.66
C PHE A 458 24.12 -3.74 3.70
N GLY A 459 24.28 -4.48 2.60
CA GLY A 459 25.26 -5.56 2.46
C GLY A 459 24.95 -6.83 3.25
N LYS A 460 23.83 -6.90 3.95
CA LYS A 460 23.39 -8.08 4.69
C LYS A 460 22.43 -8.93 3.85
N PRO A 461 22.33 -10.23 4.15
CA PRO A 461 21.28 -11.07 3.58
C PRO A 461 19.88 -10.49 3.85
N VAL A 462 18.96 -10.73 2.90
CA VAL A 462 17.55 -10.38 3.07
C VAL A 462 16.92 -11.27 4.12
N ASP A 463 16.26 -10.66 5.11
CA ASP A 463 15.48 -11.39 6.13
C ASP A 463 14.07 -11.67 5.56
N LYS A 464 13.89 -12.86 4.97
CA LYS A 464 12.60 -13.30 4.41
C LYS A 464 11.50 -13.51 5.47
N SER A 465 11.82 -13.42 6.77
CA SER A 465 10.82 -13.48 7.85
C SER A 465 10.09 -12.15 8.09
N GLU A 466 10.65 -11.02 7.65
CA GLU A 466 10.02 -9.70 7.76
C GLU A 466 8.71 -9.63 6.95
N TRP A 467 7.73 -8.93 7.48
CA TRP A 467 6.43 -8.70 6.83
C TRP A 467 6.37 -7.30 6.20
N GLY A 468 5.80 -7.20 4.99
CA GLY A 468 5.56 -5.92 4.32
C GLY A 468 4.34 -5.18 4.84
N MET A 469 3.41 -5.88 5.52
CA MET A 469 2.22 -5.30 6.14
C MET A 469 2.10 -5.77 7.59
N THR A 470 1.53 -4.90 8.44
CA THR A 470 1.26 -5.24 9.84
C THR A 470 0.00 -6.10 9.98
N PRO A 471 -0.13 -6.93 11.04
CA PRO A 471 -1.29 -7.81 11.24
C PRO A 471 -2.66 -7.10 11.26
N GLN A 472 -2.71 -5.85 11.70
CA GLN A 472 -3.94 -5.04 11.72
C GLN A 472 -4.25 -4.33 10.39
N THR A 473 -3.55 -4.64 9.32
CA THR A 473 -3.82 -4.09 7.97
C THR A 473 -4.91 -4.89 7.27
N VAL A 474 -5.97 -4.21 6.81
CA VAL A 474 -7.04 -4.81 5.98
C VAL A 474 -6.58 -4.79 4.52
N ASN A 475 -5.72 -5.71 4.16
CA ASN A 475 -5.19 -5.90 2.81
C ASN A 475 -4.42 -7.23 2.73
N ALA A 476 -3.87 -7.54 1.54
CA ALA A 476 -2.95 -8.64 1.25
C ALA A 476 -1.85 -8.16 0.31
N TYR A 477 -0.81 -8.95 0.07
CA TYR A 477 0.21 -8.64 -0.93
C TYR A 477 0.95 -9.87 -1.45
N TYR A 478 1.50 -9.75 -2.66
CA TYR A 478 2.58 -10.58 -3.20
C TYR A 478 3.88 -9.76 -3.26
N ASN A 479 5.00 -10.37 -2.86
CA ASN A 479 6.33 -9.78 -3.02
C ASN A 479 7.18 -10.62 -3.98
N PRO A 480 7.57 -10.10 -5.16
CA PRO A 480 8.31 -10.87 -6.15
C PRO A 480 9.73 -11.25 -5.74
N THR A 481 10.41 -10.43 -4.93
CA THR A 481 11.81 -10.67 -4.54
C THR A 481 11.96 -11.73 -3.45
N THR A 482 10.92 -11.97 -2.66
CA THR A 482 10.86 -13.04 -1.67
C THR A 482 9.95 -14.19 -2.10
N ASN A 483 9.28 -14.03 -3.25
CA ASN A 483 8.29 -14.97 -3.80
C ASN A 483 7.27 -15.38 -2.72
N GLU A 484 6.65 -14.41 -2.07
CA GLU A 484 5.74 -14.61 -0.95
C GLU A 484 4.37 -14.00 -1.17
N ILE A 485 3.35 -14.66 -0.61
CA ILE A 485 1.99 -14.12 -0.46
C ILE A 485 1.69 -13.94 1.03
N CYS A 486 1.06 -12.80 1.37
CA CYS A 486 0.81 -12.44 2.75
C CYS A 486 -0.63 -11.99 2.96
N PHE A 487 -1.26 -12.54 4.02
CA PHE A 487 -2.64 -12.25 4.42
C PHE A 487 -2.65 -11.87 5.91
N PRO A 488 -2.59 -10.56 6.26
CA PRO A 488 -2.67 -10.08 7.63
C PRO A 488 -3.95 -10.50 8.36
N ALA A 489 -3.90 -10.58 9.68
CA ALA A 489 -5.03 -11.01 10.51
C ALA A 489 -6.32 -10.19 10.27
N ALA A 490 -6.18 -8.89 10.01
CA ALA A 490 -7.32 -7.99 9.91
C ALA A 490 -8.21 -8.22 8.68
N ILE A 491 -7.69 -8.77 7.56
CA ILE A 491 -8.53 -9.11 6.40
C ILE A 491 -9.25 -10.45 6.60
N LEU A 492 -8.81 -11.29 7.54
CA LEU A 492 -9.37 -12.61 7.82
C LEU A 492 -10.63 -12.53 8.70
N GLN A 493 -11.53 -11.65 8.35
CA GLN A 493 -12.83 -11.38 9.01
C GLN A 493 -13.91 -11.15 7.96
N ALA A 494 -15.17 -11.32 8.35
CA ALA A 494 -16.30 -11.03 7.47
C ALA A 494 -16.24 -9.57 6.96
N PRO A 495 -16.56 -9.33 5.69
CA PRO A 495 -17.15 -10.26 4.73
C PRO A 495 -16.13 -10.99 3.84
N PHE A 496 -14.83 -10.79 4.05
CA PHE A 496 -13.79 -11.45 3.25
C PHE A 496 -13.63 -12.92 3.64
N PHE A 497 -13.55 -13.19 4.94
CA PHE A 497 -13.43 -14.53 5.49
C PHE A 497 -14.34 -14.70 6.71
N ASP A 498 -15.19 -15.72 6.70
CA ASP A 498 -16.05 -16.08 7.82
C ASP A 498 -15.99 -17.58 8.05
N VAL A 499 -15.50 -17.99 9.22
CA VAL A 499 -15.38 -19.41 9.58
C VAL A 499 -16.74 -20.14 9.60
N ASN A 500 -17.86 -19.40 9.72
CA ASN A 500 -19.21 -19.93 9.77
C ASN A 500 -19.95 -19.81 8.43
N ALA A 501 -19.37 -19.13 7.42
CA ALA A 501 -19.97 -19.05 6.09
C ALA A 501 -19.72 -20.32 5.28
N ASP A 502 -20.54 -20.50 4.26
CA ASP A 502 -20.40 -21.58 3.28
C ASP A 502 -19.15 -21.40 2.39
N ASP A 503 -18.70 -22.49 1.76
CA ASP A 503 -17.52 -22.47 0.90
C ASP A 503 -17.65 -21.48 -0.25
N ALA A 504 -18.83 -21.41 -0.90
CA ALA A 504 -19.08 -20.49 -2.01
C ALA A 504 -18.76 -19.03 -1.61
N THR A 505 -19.18 -18.62 -0.41
CA THR A 505 -18.93 -17.30 0.13
C THR A 505 -17.44 -17.06 0.37
N ASN A 506 -16.75 -17.99 1.06
CA ASN A 506 -15.32 -17.81 1.36
C ASN A 506 -14.45 -17.90 0.11
N TYR A 507 -14.73 -18.81 -0.82
CA TYR A 507 -13.98 -18.88 -2.08
C TYR A 507 -14.26 -17.68 -2.98
N GLY A 508 -15.48 -17.15 -3.01
CA GLY A 508 -15.85 -15.97 -3.79
C GLY A 508 -15.29 -14.65 -3.24
N ALA A 509 -14.95 -14.60 -1.95
CA ALA A 509 -14.36 -13.43 -1.32
C ALA A 509 -12.85 -13.62 -1.10
N ILE A 510 -12.44 -14.14 0.08
CA ILE A 510 -11.00 -14.28 0.40
C ILE A 510 -10.31 -15.26 -0.56
N GLY A 511 -10.99 -16.26 -1.09
CA GLY A 511 -10.42 -17.18 -2.08
C GLY A 511 -9.99 -16.45 -3.35
N VAL A 512 -10.81 -15.51 -3.84
CA VAL A 512 -10.42 -14.68 -4.99
C VAL A 512 -9.24 -13.78 -4.65
N VAL A 513 -9.18 -13.20 -3.44
CA VAL A 513 -8.02 -12.41 -2.97
C VAL A 513 -6.76 -13.28 -2.94
N ILE A 514 -6.83 -14.51 -2.43
CA ILE A 514 -5.69 -15.44 -2.42
C ILE A 514 -5.23 -15.74 -3.85
N GLY A 515 -6.16 -16.05 -4.74
CA GLY A 515 -5.86 -16.31 -6.14
C GLY A 515 -5.27 -15.09 -6.86
N HIS A 516 -5.72 -13.87 -6.50
CA HIS A 516 -5.19 -12.60 -6.97
C HIS A 516 -3.72 -12.46 -6.58
N GLU A 517 -3.37 -12.64 -5.29
CA GLU A 517 -1.97 -12.56 -4.83
C GLU A 517 -1.09 -13.65 -5.47
N MET A 518 -1.61 -14.87 -5.65
CA MET A 518 -0.88 -15.91 -6.38
C MET A 518 -0.65 -15.53 -7.84
N THR A 519 -1.61 -14.88 -8.48
CA THR A 519 -1.52 -14.47 -9.88
C THR A 519 -0.51 -13.34 -10.08
N HIS A 520 -0.29 -12.48 -9.08
CA HIS A 520 0.78 -11.49 -9.12
C HIS A 520 2.18 -12.10 -9.32
N GLY A 521 2.40 -13.35 -8.91
CA GLY A 521 3.62 -14.09 -9.27
C GLY A 521 3.80 -14.30 -10.77
N PHE A 522 2.74 -14.15 -11.55
CA PHE A 522 2.65 -14.47 -12.97
C PHE A 522 1.99 -13.37 -13.82
N ASP A 523 1.77 -12.18 -13.24
CA ASP A 523 1.28 -11.01 -13.99
C ASP A 523 2.36 -10.41 -14.92
N ASP A 524 2.09 -9.26 -15.52
CA ASP A 524 2.99 -8.59 -16.46
C ASP A 524 4.36 -8.24 -15.83
N GLN A 525 4.44 -8.05 -14.52
CA GLN A 525 5.66 -7.74 -13.78
C GLN A 525 6.20 -8.94 -13.01
N GLY A 526 5.36 -9.65 -12.26
CA GLY A 526 5.78 -10.78 -11.45
C GLY A 526 6.38 -11.93 -12.26
N ARG A 527 5.93 -12.11 -13.51
CA ARG A 527 6.51 -13.08 -14.45
C ARG A 527 8.00 -12.87 -14.75
N ASN A 528 8.52 -11.68 -14.51
CA ASN A 528 9.94 -11.37 -14.72
C ASN A 528 10.84 -11.87 -13.59
N PHE A 529 10.28 -12.44 -12.52
CA PHE A 529 11.01 -13.00 -11.38
C PHE A 529 10.89 -14.51 -11.36
N ASN A 530 12.01 -15.19 -11.12
CA ASN A 530 12.05 -16.66 -11.01
C ASN A 530 11.58 -17.15 -9.62
N ALA A 531 11.69 -18.45 -9.39
CA ALA A 531 11.31 -19.10 -8.13
C ALA A 531 12.11 -18.61 -6.90
N ASP A 532 13.34 -18.16 -7.11
CA ASP A 532 14.22 -17.65 -6.05
C ASP A 532 13.98 -16.16 -5.75
N GLY A 533 13.14 -15.48 -6.55
CA GLY A 533 12.87 -14.06 -6.45
C GLY A 533 13.84 -13.17 -7.23
N ASN A 534 14.64 -13.75 -8.12
CA ASN A 534 15.57 -13.00 -8.98
C ASN A 534 14.88 -12.56 -10.27
N MET A 535 15.09 -11.29 -10.65
CA MET A 535 14.63 -10.75 -11.93
C MET A 535 15.48 -11.31 -13.07
N VAL A 536 14.97 -12.36 -13.71
CA VAL A 536 15.57 -13.07 -14.86
C VAL A 536 14.49 -13.50 -15.84
N ASP A 537 14.81 -13.51 -17.12
CA ASP A 537 13.91 -14.06 -18.14
C ASP A 537 13.99 -15.60 -18.11
N TRP A 538 12.90 -16.24 -17.70
CA TRP A 538 12.75 -17.70 -17.62
C TRP A 538 11.69 -18.24 -18.58
N TRP A 539 11.12 -17.36 -19.39
CA TRP A 539 10.09 -17.67 -20.38
C TRP A 539 10.74 -18.01 -21.73
N THR A 540 10.07 -18.85 -22.52
CA THR A 540 10.45 -18.93 -23.93
C THR A 540 9.95 -17.69 -24.67
N ALA A 541 10.65 -17.28 -25.72
CA ALA A 541 10.27 -16.11 -26.52
C ALA A 541 8.84 -16.23 -27.08
N GLY A 542 8.44 -17.43 -27.52
CA GLY A 542 7.10 -17.69 -28.04
C GLY A 542 6.00 -17.55 -26.97
N ASP A 543 6.25 -18.04 -25.74
CA ASP A 543 5.31 -17.91 -24.64
C ASP A 543 5.20 -16.46 -24.17
N SER A 544 6.32 -15.75 -24.09
CA SER A 544 6.35 -14.32 -23.78
C SER A 544 5.52 -13.50 -24.77
N GLN A 545 5.60 -13.79 -26.07
CA GLN A 545 4.79 -13.12 -27.10
C GLN A 545 3.29 -13.41 -26.93
N ARG A 546 2.91 -14.68 -26.68
CA ARG A 546 1.51 -15.06 -26.48
C ARG A 546 0.91 -14.42 -25.21
N PHE A 547 1.67 -14.44 -24.13
CA PHE A 547 1.28 -13.73 -22.90
C PHE A 547 1.05 -12.24 -23.16
N THR A 548 2.03 -11.57 -23.79
CA THR A 548 1.94 -10.13 -24.11
C THR A 548 0.72 -9.84 -24.98
N ALA A 549 0.44 -10.64 -25.99
CA ALA A 549 -0.74 -10.43 -26.84
C ALA A 549 -2.07 -10.55 -26.06
N ALA A 550 -2.17 -11.52 -25.13
CA ALA A 550 -3.34 -11.66 -24.27
C ALA A 550 -3.47 -10.50 -23.27
N ALA A 551 -2.36 -10.07 -22.69
CA ALA A 551 -2.29 -8.95 -21.75
C ALA A 551 -2.65 -7.62 -22.42
N GLU A 552 -2.14 -7.33 -23.62
CA GLU A 552 -2.48 -6.15 -24.41
C GLU A 552 -3.97 -6.10 -24.76
N LYS A 553 -4.57 -7.25 -25.07
CA LYS A 553 -6.00 -7.34 -25.32
C LYS A 553 -6.81 -6.96 -24.08
N LEU A 554 -6.36 -7.38 -22.88
CA LEU A 554 -6.99 -7.01 -21.62
C LEU A 554 -6.83 -5.52 -21.33
N ALA A 555 -5.62 -4.96 -21.49
CA ALA A 555 -5.36 -3.54 -21.32
C ALA A 555 -6.26 -2.69 -22.24
N ALA A 556 -6.35 -3.05 -23.53
CA ALA A 556 -7.19 -2.35 -24.50
C ALA A 556 -8.69 -2.37 -24.15
N GLN A 557 -9.20 -3.46 -23.52
CA GLN A 557 -10.58 -3.51 -23.04
C GLN A 557 -10.83 -2.47 -21.93
N PHE A 558 -9.89 -2.31 -21.00
CA PHE A 558 -10.01 -1.34 -19.91
C PHE A 558 -9.85 0.11 -20.42
N ASP A 559 -8.96 0.37 -21.37
CA ASP A 559 -8.77 1.71 -21.98
C ASP A 559 -10.05 2.26 -22.64
N GLN A 560 -10.99 1.41 -23.01
CA GLN A 560 -12.28 1.86 -23.56
C GLN A 560 -13.29 2.31 -22.50
N ILE A 561 -13.07 2.00 -21.22
CA ILE A 561 -14.02 2.26 -20.16
C ILE A 561 -13.96 3.75 -19.76
N THR A 562 -15.08 4.45 -19.83
CA THR A 562 -15.21 5.78 -19.24
C THR A 562 -15.46 5.64 -17.74
N VAL A 563 -14.66 6.31 -16.90
CA VAL A 563 -14.74 6.21 -15.45
C VAL A 563 -15.43 7.42 -14.80
N VAL A 564 -15.14 8.63 -15.27
CA VAL A 564 -15.80 9.87 -14.83
C VAL A 564 -15.69 10.94 -15.90
N GLY A 565 -16.78 11.65 -16.21
CA GLY A 565 -16.82 12.62 -17.32
C GLY A 565 -16.32 11.97 -18.61
N ASP A 566 -15.32 12.57 -19.25
CA ASP A 566 -14.66 12.03 -20.45
C ASP A 566 -13.39 11.21 -20.12
N LEU A 567 -13.03 11.06 -18.85
CA LEU A 567 -11.84 10.35 -18.44
C LEU A 567 -12.00 8.85 -18.69
N LYS A 568 -11.07 8.28 -19.42
CA LYS A 568 -10.95 6.83 -19.62
C LYS A 568 -10.10 6.21 -18.53
N ALA A 569 -10.37 4.94 -18.22
CA ALA A 569 -9.48 4.12 -17.42
C ALA A 569 -8.10 4.02 -18.10
N ASN A 570 -7.07 3.65 -17.33
CA ASN A 570 -5.72 3.43 -17.84
C ASN A 570 -5.40 1.94 -17.76
N GLY A 571 -5.76 1.19 -18.80
CA GLY A 571 -5.61 -0.26 -18.84
C GLY A 571 -4.16 -0.72 -18.71
N HIS A 572 -3.19 0.06 -19.22
CA HIS A 572 -1.76 -0.25 -19.10
C HIS A 572 -1.23 0.00 -17.68
N LEU A 573 -1.69 1.05 -17.00
CA LEU A 573 -1.35 1.27 -15.59
C LEU A 573 -1.92 0.17 -14.70
N THR A 574 -3.15 -0.26 -14.97
CA THR A 574 -3.88 -1.23 -14.13
C THR A 574 -3.72 -2.69 -14.61
N LEU A 575 -2.84 -2.95 -15.58
CA LEU A 575 -2.75 -4.26 -16.24
C LEU A 575 -2.45 -5.41 -15.28
N GLY A 576 -1.47 -5.29 -14.40
CA GLY A 576 -1.11 -6.33 -13.45
C GLY A 576 -2.25 -6.68 -12.51
N GLU A 577 -2.93 -5.65 -11.99
CA GLU A 577 -4.10 -5.81 -11.13
C GLU A 577 -5.28 -6.49 -11.85
N ASN A 578 -5.52 -6.09 -13.10
CA ASN A 578 -6.58 -6.68 -13.91
C ASN A 578 -6.28 -8.15 -14.29
N ILE A 579 -5.01 -8.49 -14.53
CA ILE A 579 -4.58 -9.88 -14.73
C ILE A 579 -4.76 -10.67 -13.43
N ALA A 580 -4.38 -10.09 -12.29
CA ALA A 580 -4.50 -10.72 -10.98
C ALA A 580 -5.97 -10.97 -10.59
N ASP A 581 -6.87 -10.02 -10.86
CA ASP A 581 -8.31 -10.20 -10.64
C ASP A 581 -8.89 -11.34 -11.50
N GLN A 582 -8.52 -11.36 -12.78
CA GLN A 582 -9.01 -12.40 -13.70
C GLN A 582 -8.48 -13.80 -13.33
N GLY A 583 -7.18 -13.90 -13.03
CA GLY A 583 -6.54 -15.13 -12.58
C GLY A 583 -7.10 -15.59 -11.25
N GLY A 584 -7.24 -14.68 -10.30
CA GLY A 584 -7.80 -14.93 -8.97
C GLY A 584 -9.20 -15.54 -9.02
N LEU A 585 -10.09 -14.95 -9.83
CA LEU A 585 -11.43 -15.48 -10.03
C LEU A 585 -11.44 -16.91 -10.61
N ARG A 586 -10.63 -17.16 -11.62
CA ARG A 586 -10.55 -18.48 -12.27
C ARG A 586 -9.98 -19.54 -11.33
N ILE A 587 -8.90 -19.21 -10.64
CA ILE A 587 -8.23 -20.12 -9.69
C ILE A 587 -9.16 -20.45 -8.52
N ALA A 588 -9.79 -19.43 -7.93
CA ALA A 588 -10.70 -19.62 -6.80
C ALA A 588 -11.94 -20.44 -7.21
N TYR A 589 -12.50 -20.20 -8.39
CA TYR A 589 -13.62 -20.98 -8.89
C TYR A 589 -13.24 -22.44 -9.18
N ASP A 590 -12.07 -22.69 -9.77
CA ASP A 590 -11.58 -24.06 -10.01
C ASP A 590 -11.33 -24.80 -8.69
N ALA A 591 -10.78 -24.13 -7.68
CA ALA A 591 -10.65 -24.71 -6.34
C ALA A 591 -12.01 -24.95 -5.69
N PHE A 592 -12.94 -24.01 -5.80
CA PHE A 592 -14.32 -24.16 -5.27
C PHE A 592 -15.07 -25.35 -5.87
N LYS A 593 -14.89 -25.61 -7.17
CA LYS A 593 -15.49 -26.78 -7.83
C LYS A 593 -15.13 -28.12 -7.19
N THR A 594 -14.02 -28.19 -6.45
CA THR A 594 -13.59 -29.43 -5.76
C THR A 594 -14.24 -29.62 -4.39
N THR A 595 -14.98 -28.62 -3.89
CA THR A 595 -15.64 -28.69 -2.57
C THR A 595 -16.91 -29.54 -2.61
N GLN A 596 -17.26 -30.07 -1.44
CA GLN A 596 -18.52 -30.83 -1.28
C GLN A 596 -19.75 -30.00 -1.63
N GLN A 597 -19.78 -28.72 -1.20
CA GLN A 597 -20.91 -27.82 -1.49
C GLN A 597 -21.14 -27.67 -3.00
N PHE A 598 -20.07 -27.48 -3.79
CA PHE A 598 -20.21 -27.36 -5.24
C PHE A 598 -20.72 -28.67 -5.86
N GLN A 599 -20.18 -29.82 -5.44
CA GLN A 599 -20.52 -31.14 -5.96
C GLN A 599 -21.98 -31.55 -5.65
N GLU A 600 -22.48 -31.16 -4.48
CA GLU A 600 -23.87 -31.38 -4.12
C GLU A 600 -24.83 -30.50 -4.91
N GLY A 601 -24.38 -29.33 -5.39
CA GLY A 601 -25.18 -28.42 -6.23
C GLY A 601 -26.41 -27.81 -5.54
N LYS A 602 -26.51 -27.95 -4.20
CA LYS A 602 -27.67 -27.52 -3.44
C LYS A 602 -27.77 -26.00 -3.38
N GLU A 603 -28.95 -25.49 -3.73
CA GLU A 603 -29.25 -24.06 -3.58
C GLU A 603 -29.38 -23.67 -2.10
N ILE A 604 -28.84 -22.50 -1.78
CA ILE A 604 -29.00 -21.83 -0.49
C ILE A 604 -29.58 -20.44 -0.78
N ASP A 605 -30.66 -20.08 -0.10
CA ASP A 605 -31.38 -18.82 -0.29
C ASP A 605 -31.84 -18.57 -1.75
N GLY A 606 -32.07 -19.64 -2.54
CA GLY A 606 -32.51 -19.57 -3.93
C GLY A 606 -31.39 -19.22 -4.91
N PHE A 607 -30.12 -19.41 -4.51
CA PHE A 607 -28.95 -19.27 -5.37
C PHE A 607 -28.16 -20.58 -5.42
N THR A 608 -27.74 -20.96 -6.61
CA THR A 608 -26.81 -22.08 -6.82
C THR A 608 -25.45 -21.79 -6.18
N PRO A 609 -24.62 -22.81 -5.89
CA PRO A 609 -23.27 -22.58 -5.38
C PRO A 609 -22.44 -21.63 -6.26
N ALA A 610 -22.52 -21.77 -7.59
CA ALA A 610 -21.84 -20.88 -8.52
C ALA A 610 -22.31 -19.43 -8.43
N GLN A 611 -23.62 -19.21 -8.32
CA GLN A 611 -24.17 -17.85 -8.13
C GLN A 611 -23.70 -17.23 -6.82
N ARG A 612 -23.70 -17.98 -5.72
CA ARG A 612 -23.24 -17.50 -4.41
C ARG A 612 -21.77 -17.08 -4.44
N PHE A 613 -20.92 -17.84 -5.14
CA PHE A 613 -19.52 -17.50 -5.35
C PHE A 613 -19.36 -16.12 -5.99
N TYR A 614 -20.03 -15.87 -7.12
CA TYR A 614 -19.92 -14.59 -7.83
C TYR A 614 -20.59 -13.44 -7.09
N LEU A 615 -21.70 -13.69 -6.37
CA LEU A 615 -22.33 -12.67 -5.52
C LEU A 615 -21.40 -12.22 -4.41
N SER A 616 -20.69 -13.14 -3.78
CA SER A 616 -19.67 -12.82 -2.77
C SER A 616 -18.54 -11.96 -3.36
N TYR A 617 -18.05 -12.32 -4.55
CA TYR A 617 -17.05 -11.51 -5.26
C TYR A 617 -17.55 -10.10 -5.58
N GLY A 618 -18.73 -9.97 -6.18
CA GLY A 618 -19.28 -8.66 -6.54
C GLY A 618 -19.47 -7.75 -5.32
N ARG A 619 -19.87 -8.33 -4.19
CA ARG A 619 -20.12 -7.59 -2.95
C ARG A 619 -18.87 -7.00 -2.33
N ILE A 620 -17.73 -7.70 -2.30
CA ILE A 620 -16.52 -7.19 -1.63
C ILE A 620 -15.95 -5.94 -2.30
N TRP A 621 -16.28 -5.67 -3.57
CA TRP A 621 -15.84 -4.51 -4.32
C TRP A 621 -16.82 -3.34 -4.30
N ALA A 622 -17.97 -3.48 -3.61
CA ALA A 622 -18.96 -2.40 -3.53
C ALA A 622 -18.36 -1.18 -2.80
N GLU A 623 -18.33 -0.04 -3.49
CA GLU A 623 -17.77 1.22 -2.99
C GLU A 623 -18.42 2.45 -3.61
N HIS A 624 -18.48 3.52 -2.85
CA HIS A 624 -18.72 4.88 -3.33
C HIS A 624 -17.40 5.62 -3.48
N MET A 625 -17.30 6.47 -4.48
CA MET A 625 -16.15 7.35 -4.69
C MET A 625 -16.60 8.75 -5.10
N THR A 626 -15.84 9.77 -4.70
CA THR A 626 -15.97 11.11 -5.29
C THR A 626 -15.39 11.12 -6.71
N GLU A 627 -15.84 12.05 -7.55
CA GLU A 627 -15.28 12.19 -8.90
C GLU A 627 -13.79 12.53 -8.87
N GLU A 628 -13.37 13.35 -7.90
CA GLU A 628 -11.97 13.70 -7.66
C GLU A 628 -11.13 12.48 -7.28
N ALA A 629 -11.66 11.59 -6.43
CA ALA A 629 -10.97 10.36 -6.06
C ALA A 629 -10.86 9.38 -7.23
N ILE A 630 -11.90 9.25 -8.06
CA ILE A 630 -11.87 8.46 -9.30
C ILE A 630 -10.79 9.02 -10.23
N TYR A 631 -10.75 10.34 -10.40
CA TYR A 631 -9.73 10.99 -11.23
C TYR A 631 -8.32 10.70 -10.73
N GLN A 632 -8.07 10.90 -9.41
CA GLN A 632 -6.77 10.67 -8.82
C GLN A 632 -6.35 9.19 -8.93
N GLN A 633 -7.24 8.25 -8.60
CA GLN A 633 -6.96 6.82 -8.70
C GLN A 633 -6.61 6.43 -10.14
N THR A 634 -7.39 6.86 -11.11
CA THR A 634 -7.15 6.56 -12.54
C THR A 634 -5.79 7.08 -13.04
N LYS A 635 -5.28 8.18 -12.47
CA LYS A 635 -3.99 8.78 -12.88
C LYS A 635 -2.78 8.18 -12.16
N SER A 636 -2.93 7.69 -10.93
CA SER A 636 -1.78 7.39 -10.07
C SER A 636 -1.76 6.01 -9.43
N ASP A 637 -2.89 5.29 -9.42
CA ASP A 637 -3.03 4.00 -8.73
C ASP A 637 -3.08 2.84 -9.74
N PRO A 638 -2.35 1.73 -9.51
CA PRO A 638 -2.40 0.56 -10.38
C PRO A 638 -3.71 -0.23 -10.29
N HIS A 639 -4.59 0.06 -9.31
CA HIS A 639 -5.87 -0.64 -9.15
C HIS A 639 -6.99 0.05 -9.94
N SER A 640 -7.77 -0.73 -10.65
CA SER A 640 -9.04 -0.28 -11.23
C SER A 640 -10.05 0.05 -10.10
N ILE A 641 -11.00 0.96 -10.37
CA ILE A 641 -12.11 1.21 -9.43
C ILE A 641 -12.97 -0.04 -9.28
N GLY A 642 -13.63 -0.23 -8.11
CA GLY A 642 -14.34 -1.45 -7.75
C GLY A 642 -15.35 -1.91 -8.79
N ARG A 643 -16.11 -0.98 -9.40
CA ARG A 643 -17.02 -1.30 -10.50
C ARG A 643 -16.35 -1.97 -11.69
N ASN A 644 -15.15 -1.51 -12.06
CA ASN A 644 -14.40 -2.07 -13.18
C ASN A 644 -13.76 -3.41 -12.81
N ARG A 645 -13.28 -3.56 -11.56
CA ARG A 645 -12.78 -4.84 -11.05
C ARG A 645 -13.84 -5.94 -11.15
N VAL A 646 -15.11 -5.61 -10.95
CA VAL A 646 -16.23 -6.55 -11.10
C VAL A 646 -16.64 -6.67 -12.56
N ASN A 647 -17.20 -5.62 -13.13
CA ASN A 647 -17.88 -5.73 -14.41
C ASN A 647 -16.96 -6.02 -15.59
N ALA A 648 -15.80 -5.33 -15.66
CA ALA A 648 -14.88 -5.54 -16.79
C ALA A 648 -14.17 -6.90 -16.70
N THR A 649 -13.83 -7.36 -15.49
CA THR A 649 -13.22 -8.67 -15.28
C THR A 649 -14.21 -9.79 -15.64
N LEU A 650 -15.45 -9.75 -15.16
CA LEU A 650 -16.46 -10.81 -15.39
C LEU A 650 -16.82 -10.98 -16.86
N ARG A 651 -16.73 -9.95 -17.68
CA ARG A 651 -16.93 -10.06 -19.14
C ARG A 651 -15.95 -11.04 -19.82
N ASN A 652 -14.88 -11.42 -19.14
CA ASN A 652 -13.88 -12.37 -19.61
C ASN A 652 -14.01 -13.77 -18.95
N ILE A 653 -15.04 -14.02 -18.12
CA ILE A 653 -15.17 -15.23 -17.29
C ILE A 653 -16.35 -16.11 -17.75
N ASP A 654 -16.09 -17.16 -18.51
CA ASP A 654 -17.13 -18.02 -19.09
C ASP A 654 -18.07 -18.63 -18.04
N THR A 655 -17.52 -19.10 -16.91
CA THR A 655 -18.30 -19.71 -15.83
C THR A 655 -19.28 -18.74 -15.14
N TRP A 656 -19.03 -17.43 -15.23
CA TRP A 656 -19.99 -16.43 -14.78
C TRP A 656 -21.16 -16.30 -15.76
N TYR A 657 -20.89 -16.36 -17.07
CA TYR A 657 -21.95 -16.39 -18.09
C TYR A 657 -22.90 -17.56 -17.87
N ASP A 658 -22.35 -18.75 -17.59
CA ASP A 658 -23.13 -19.95 -17.32
C ASP A 658 -23.97 -19.81 -16.05
N ALA A 659 -23.39 -19.28 -14.96
CA ALA A 659 -24.05 -19.13 -13.67
C ALA A 659 -25.26 -18.20 -13.71
N PHE A 660 -25.25 -17.16 -14.54
CA PHE A 660 -26.30 -16.14 -14.60
C PHE A 660 -27.07 -16.11 -15.93
N GLY A 661 -26.79 -17.05 -16.84
CA GLY A 661 -27.47 -17.15 -18.14
C GLY A 661 -27.26 -15.93 -19.02
N VAL A 662 -26.09 -15.29 -18.91
CA VAL A 662 -25.75 -14.08 -19.69
C VAL A 662 -25.48 -14.48 -21.14
N LYS A 663 -26.07 -13.76 -22.08
CA LYS A 663 -26.06 -14.09 -23.49
C LYS A 663 -25.96 -12.85 -24.37
N GLU A 664 -25.80 -13.07 -25.67
CA GLU A 664 -25.80 -12.00 -26.66
C GLU A 664 -27.05 -11.10 -26.52
N GLY A 665 -26.78 -9.79 -26.51
CA GLY A 665 -27.79 -8.75 -26.26
C GLY A 665 -27.80 -8.20 -24.84
N ASP A 666 -27.19 -8.88 -23.87
CA ASP A 666 -26.98 -8.33 -22.52
C ASP A 666 -25.79 -7.33 -22.55
N LYS A 667 -25.85 -6.27 -21.72
CA LYS A 667 -24.84 -5.17 -21.78
C LYS A 667 -23.43 -5.62 -21.41
N MET A 668 -23.32 -6.62 -20.55
CA MET A 668 -22.01 -7.17 -20.14
C MET A 668 -21.55 -8.31 -21.04
N TRP A 669 -22.35 -8.73 -22.04
CA TRP A 669 -21.94 -9.80 -22.93
C TRP A 669 -20.74 -9.36 -23.80
N LEU A 670 -19.80 -10.28 -23.97
CA LEU A 670 -18.65 -10.13 -24.84
C LEU A 670 -18.49 -11.42 -25.65
N ALA A 671 -18.34 -11.29 -26.96
CA ALA A 671 -18.18 -12.46 -27.83
C ALA A 671 -16.97 -13.30 -27.38
N PRO A 672 -17.04 -14.65 -27.41
CA PRO A 672 -15.93 -15.50 -26.95
C PRO A 672 -14.58 -15.16 -27.58
N ALA A 673 -14.57 -14.81 -28.87
CA ALA A 673 -13.33 -14.40 -29.58
C ALA A 673 -12.76 -13.06 -29.07
N GLU A 674 -13.55 -12.22 -28.42
CA GLU A 674 -13.15 -10.93 -27.86
C GLU A 674 -12.70 -11.03 -26.41
N ARG A 675 -12.99 -12.15 -25.72
CA ARG A 675 -12.56 -12.34 -24.33
C ARG A 675 -11.04 -12.42 -24.23
N ALA A 676 -10.46 -11.69 -23.30
CA ALA A 676 -9.05 -11.76 -22.98
C ALA A 676 -8.84 -12.84 -21.92
N ILE A 677 -8.07 -13.87 -22.24
CA ILE A 677 -7.75 -14.97 -21.32
C ILE A 677 -6.23 -15.00 -21.17
N VAL A 678 -5.74 -14.60 -20.00
CA VAL A 678 -4.30 -14.62 -19.71
C VAL A 678 -3.96 -15.90 -18.96
N TRP A 679 -4.71 -16.23 -17.92
CA TRP A 679 -4.52 -17.43 -17.07
C TRP A 679 -5.75 -18.33 -17.03
#